data_8cf63bad0342fd769a7456fec5d17b64
#
_entry.id   8cf63bad0342fd769a7456fec5d17b64
#
_cell.length_a   1.000
_cell.length_b   1.000
_cell.length_c   1.000
_cell.angle_alpha   90.00
_cell.angle_beta   90.00
_cell.angle_gamma   90.00
#
_symmetry.space_group_name_H-M   'P 1'
#
loop_
_entity.id
_entity.type
_entity.pdbx_description
1 polymer ?
#
loop_
_entity_poly.entity_id
_entity_poly.type
_entity_poly.pdbx_seq_one_letter_code
_entity_poly.pdbx_strand_id
1 'polypeptide(L)'
;LPSRSGILQKFKKSLQVENLKLLSMRDGIYNSKWSKEDPVIDSKDTIRIGYKNYYMGPKSLKRDKNDESKFTNIKEIGKMSRKILDLDKNDNYEYNIDGLIFLPMFYPVKSDNETTVVDNISGTWSQNYKWKPPEENTIDFRLRFVKEEVNGKKHTKITSFTKKGKTVKCYQVEMYVGYDIRKDESTDFTWKILGYDNRKQNEVLFNPPTEKDSIHICNIPLTKDKCICLKDKTEVLDGFIYEMRYEPTNPFGYQWVPLRVRDDKIRPNDSFTANNVWETIQYPVTDELIKGKNTFTKDLLPLREVNEYSYYVGEGDTGADTPLREFHNYIKDKLIRSVTTLSDKSVSILDTSIGRGGDIGKYLRSGDVNFLLGLDISPDVNIAAKKYYLSGGDKPKAMFIQYDTSKSIKGGAGCVGNYTERNKLLLDILYDRQKALPKELRPIVPKFKGLCKKGFDVISSQFSIHYYFSDELTLRTYIQNISENIKKGGYFIGTCYDGMKVFQRFKTGSDPNKIEMIDEFGNRVFSIIKKYDIDDFGYSKDDIGKLFGQQIDVYMSSIGQTITEYLVNFQLFIEIMKEYDLELVRPEVKKEFKGFFDNKDYSYSDGLGGFERIIDDLDKLYSKDTSLKRFFPESFQLLKPKNALLRELSGFNNWFIFQKV
;
A
#
# COMPACT_ATOMS: atom_id res chain seq x y z
N LEU A 1 17.99 -10.85 -27.30
CA LEU A 1 18.88 -11.16 -26.18
C LEU A 1 19.02 -12.66 -26.05
N PRO A 2 20.20 -13.22 -25.85
CA PRO A 2 20.34 -14.65 -25.58
C PRO A 2 19.55 -14.97 -24.31
N SER A 3 18.78 -16.06 -24.34
CA SER A 3 18.03 -16.52 -23.18
C SER A 3 19.00 -16.71 -21.99
N ARG A 4 18.53 -16.51 -20.75
CA ARG A 4 19.32 -16.75 -19.52
C ARG A 4 19.96 -18.14 -19.55
N SER A 5 19.24 -19.13 -20.06
CA SER A 5 19.76 -20.48 -20.27
C SER A 5 20.88 -20.53 -21.31
N GLY A 6 20.84 -19.74 -22.37
CA GLY A 6 21.88 -19.62 -23.36
C GLY A 6 23.17 -18.99 -22.82
N ILE A 7 23.07 -18.00 -21.92
CA ILE A 7 24.23 -17.42 -21.23
C ILE A 7 24.86 -18.44 -20.29
N LEU A 8 24.07 -19.16 -19.52
CA LEU A 8 24.56 -20.23 -18.63
C LEU A 8 25.19 -21.38 -19.39
N GLN A 9 24.65 -21.77 -20.56
CA GLN A 9 25.26 -22.76 -21.44
C GLN A 9 26.60 -22.29 -22.03
N LYS A 10 26.72 -21.02 -22.41
CA LYS A 10 27.99 -20.42 -22.85
C LYS A 10 29.00 -20.39 -21.71
N PHE A 11 28.60 -20.00 -20.51
CA PHE A 11 29.44 -20.02 -19.32
C PHE A 11 29.92 -21.44 -19.01
N LYS A 12 29.03 -22.44 -19.09
CA LYS A 12 29.33 -23.85 -18.98
C LYS A 12 30.45 -24.27 -19.98
N LYS A 13 30.31 -23.88 -21.25
CA LYS A 13 31.34 -24.18 -22.28
C LYS A 13 32.69 -23.51 -21.99
N SER A 14 32.67 -22.27 -21.48
CA SER A 14 33.90 -21.52 -21.16
C SER A 14 34.67 -22.15 -20.00
N LEU A 15 33.99 -22.75 -19.02
CA LEU A 15 34.62 -23.43 -17.90
C LEU A 15 35.21 -24.80 -18.27
N GLN A 16 34.88 -25.33 -19.45
CA GLN A 16 35.43 -26.61 -19.97
C GLN A 16 36.77 -26.46 -20.70
N VAL A 17 37.27 -25.23 -20.87
CA VAL A 17 38.50 -24.95 -21.59
C VAL A 17 39.67 -24.88 -20.58
N GLU A 18 40.67 -25.74 -20.80
CA GLU A 18 42.01 -25.84 -20.21
C GLU A 18 42.12 -26.26 -18.74
N ASN A 19 42.56 -27.53 -18.57
CA ASN A 19 43.26 -28.11 -17.39
C ASN A 19 42.76 -27.87 -15.96
N LEU A 20 41.65 -27.21 -15.78
CA LEU A 20 40.88 -27.30 -14.55
C LEU A 20 40.11 -28.62 -14.59
N LYS A 21 40.48 -29.57 -13.72
CA LYS A 21 39.71 -30.79 -13.47
C LYS A 21 38.36 -30.45 -12.81
N LEU A 22 37.57 -29.59 -13.44
CA LEU A 22 36.17 -29.31 -13.12
C LEU A 22 35.35 -30.38 -13.82
N LEU A 23 35.10 -31.43 -13.11
CA LEU A 23 34.48 -32.63 -13.62
C LEU A 23 32.98 -32.50 -13.57
N SER A 24 32.36 -32.78 -14.70
CA SER A 24 30.93 -32.87 -14.98
C SER A 24 30.09 -31.66 -14.57
N MET A 25 29.94 -30.75 -15.50
CA MET A 25 28.84 -29.75 -15.46
C MET A 25 27.56 -30.44 -15.92
N ARG A 26 26.66 -30.72 -15.00
CA ARG A 26 25.34 -31.35 -15.25
C ARG A 26 24.24 -30.33 -15.13
N ASP A 27 23.11 -30.61 -15.74
CA ASP A 27 21.90 -29.80 -15.64
C ASP A 27 21.13 -29.97 -14.31
N GLY A 28 21.74 -30.71 -13.35
CA GLY A 28 21.14 -30.96 -12.04
C GLY A 28 20.10 -32.07 -12.03
N ILE A 29 19.81 -32.68 -13.18
CA ILE A 29 18.90 -33.79 -13.29
C ILE A 29 19.69 -35.11 -13.37
N TYR A 30 19.39 -36.02 -12.45
CA TYR A 30 20.00 -37.33 -12.45
C TYR A 30 19.53 -38.13 -13.67
N ASN A 31 20.50 -38.63 -14.44
CA ASN A 31 20.22 -39.54 -15.58
C ASN A 31 20.95 -40.85 -15.34
N SER A 32 20.21 -41.95 -15.22
CA SER A 32 20.75 -43.30 -15.00
C SER A 32 21.80 -43.76 -16.05
N LYS A 33 21.83 -43.13 -17.21
CA LYS A 33 22.87 -43.39 -18.22
C LYS A 33 24.24 -42.80 -17.86
N TRP A 34 24.28 -41.85 -16.92
CA TRP A 34 25.55 -41.20 -16.51
C TRP A 34 26.26 -41.93 -15.39
N SER A 35 25.56 -42.80 -14.64
CA SER A 35 26.15 -43.45 -13.48
C SER A 35 27.08 -44.63 -13.79
N LYS A 36 27.12 -45.11 -15.02
CA LYS A 36 27.89 -46.32 -15.38
C LYS A 36 29.19 -46.07 -16.18
N GLU A 37 29.37 -44.90 -16.76
CA GLU A 37 30.45 -44.66 -17.73
C GLU A 37 31.39 -43.50 -17.41
N ASP A 38 31.22 -42.83 -16.26
CA ASP A 38 32.05 -41.68 -15.91
C ASP A 38 32.91 -41.98 -14.66
N PRO A 39 34.18 -42.48 -14.87
CA PRO A 39 35.07 -42.90 -13.77
C PRO A 39 35.50 -41.71 -12.88
N VAL A 40 35.09 -40.51 -13.20
CA VAL A 40 35.53 -39.28 -12.54
C VAL A 40 34.58 -38.83 -11.44
N ILE A 41 33.46 -39.53 -11.27
CA ILE A 41 32.40 -39.17 -10.33
C ILE A 41 32.74 -39.49 -8.87
N ASP A 42 33.67 -40.41 -8.63
CA ASP A 42 34.00 -40.95 -7.30
C ASP A 42 35.17 -40.29 -6.58
N SER A 43 35.80 -39.26 -7.15
CA SER A 43 36.87 -38.59 -6.43
C SER A 43 36.30 -37.57 -5.44
N LYS A 44 36.66 -37.71 -4.16
CA LYS A 44 36.26 -36.81 -3.05
C LYS A 44 36.72 -35.34 -3.27
N ASP A 45 37.50 -35.07 -4.28
CA ASP A 45 38.17 -33.78 -4.52
C ASP A 45 37.57 -32.99 -5.69
N THR A 46 36.37 -33.35 -6.18
CA THR A 46 35.78 -32.70 -7.36
C THR A 46 34.62 -31.76 -6.97
N ILE A 47 34.74 -30.51 -7.42
CA ILE A 47 33.65 -29.54 -7.33
C ILE A 47 32.69 -29.76 -8.51
N ARG A 48 31.42 -30.03 -8.23
CA ARG A 48 30.36 -30.09 -9.24
C ARG A 48 29.76 -28.71 -9.44
N ILE A 49 29.73 -28.22 -10.66
CA ILE A 49 29.06 -27.01 -11.04
C ILE A 49 27.83 -27.37 -11.89
N GLY A 50 26.63 -27.15 -11.35
CA GLY A 50 25.38 -27.31 -12.06
C GLY A 50 24.68 -25.96 -12.26
N TYR A 51 23.74 -25.90 -13.20
CA TYR A 51 22.83 -24.75 -13.34
C TYR A 51 21.39 -25.18 -13.10
N LYS A 52 20.58 -24.27 -12.54
CA LYS A 52 19.15 -24.54 -12.36
C LYS A 52 18.44 -24.57 -13.70
N ASN A 53 17.58 -25.56 -13.90
CA ASN A 53 16.75 -25.64 -15.08
C ASN A 53 15.60 -24.64 -15.02
N TYR A 54 15.37 -23.95 -16.14
CA TYR A 54 14.21 -23.07 -16.31
C TYR A 54 13.19 -23.76 -17.22
N TYR A 55 11.98 -23.91 -16.72
CA TYR A 55 10.85 -24.42 -17.48
C TYR A 55 9.99 -23.24 -17.91
N MET A 56 9.81 -23.09 -19.23
CA MET A 56 9.06 -21.96 -19.76
C MET A 56 7.56 -22.22 -19.70
N GLY A 57 6.81 -21.27 -19.18
CA GLY A 57 5.35 -21.20 -19.27
C GLY A 57 4.89 -20.75 -20.67
N PRO A 58 3.60 -20.51 -20.86
CA PRO A 58 3.05 -19.99 -22.13
C PRO A 58 3.63 -18.59 -22.42
N LYS A 59 3.84 -18.28 -23.71
CA LYS A 59 4.38 -16.97 -24.13
C LYS A 59 3.46 -15.80 -23.76
N SER A 60 2.14 -16.05 -23.71
CA SER A 60 1.14 -15.09 -23.26
C SER A 60 -0.01 -15.82 -22.59
N LEU A 61 -0.61 -15.21 -21.59
CA LEU A 61 -1.85 -15.69 -20.99
C LEU A 61 -3.02 -15.27 -21.89
N LYS A 62 -3.89 -16.24 -22.21
CA LYS A 62 -5.09 -15.99 -23.02
C LYS A 62 -6.29 -15.91 -22.11
N ARG A 63 -6.96 -14.76 -22.08
CA ARG A 63 -8.21 -14.59 -21.33
C ARG A 63 -9.33 -15.44 -21.94
N ASP A 64 -10.22 -15.92 -21.09
CA ASP A 64 -11.45 -16.58 -21.55
C ASP A 64 -12.37 -15.52 -22.17
N LYS A 65 -12.98 -15.85 -23.33
CA LYS A 65 -13.88 -14.93 -24.05
C LYS A 65 -15.18 -14.64 -23.31
N ASN A 66 -15.58 -15.55 -22.41
CA ASN A 66 -16.86 -15.49 -21.69
C ASN A 66 -16.69 -15.07 -20.23
N ASP A 67 -15.47 -15.09 -19.70
CA ASP A 67 -15.15 -14.75 -18.33
C ASP A 67 -13.74 -14.15 -18.26
N GLU A 68 -13.66 -12.83 -18.29
CA GLU A 68 -12.39 -12.07 -18.28
C GLU A 68 -11.53 -12.31 -17.03
N SER A 69 -12.10 -12.86 -15.96
CA SER A 69 -11.35 -13.24 -14.75
C SER A 69 -10.56 -14.53 -14.93
N LYS A 70 -10.81 -15.30 -15.99
CA LYS A 70 -10.18 -16.60 -16.25
C LYS A 70 -9.20 -16.58 -17.40
N PHE A 71 -8.15 -17.37 -17.25
CA PHE A 71 -7.16 -17.61 -18.31
C PHE A 71 -7.25 -19.05 -18.80
N THR A 72 -7.39 -19.23 -20.12
CA THR A 72 -7.59 -20.56 -20.73
C THR A 72 -6.33 -21.42 -20.73
N ASN A 73 -5.15 -20.81 -20.70
CA ASN A 73 -3.86 -21.51 -20.78
C ASN A 73 -3.02 -21.51 -19.49
N ILE A 74 -3.60 -21.12 -18.36
CA ILE A 74 -2.92 -21.15 -17.05
C ILE A 74 -2.49 -22.58 -16.65
N LYS A 75 -3.22 -23.58 -17.13
CA LYS A 75 -2.89 -24.99 -16.92
C LYS A 75 -1.50 -25.39 -17.43
N GLU A 76 -0.91 -24.64 -18.35
CA GLU A 76 0.45 -24.91 -18.86
C GLU A 76 1.51 -24.64 -17.78
N ILE A 77 1.30 -23.61 -16.92
CA ILE A 77 2.17 -23.33 -15.78
C ILE A 77 2.14 -24.52 -14.80
N GLY A 78 0.92 -25.04 -14.51
CA GLY A 78 0.75 -26.21 -13.64
C GLY A 78 1.42 -27.47 -14.19
N LYS A 79 1.45 -27.65 -15.53
CA LYS A 79 2.20 -28.76 -16.16
C LYS A 79 3.70 -28.67 -15.91
N MET A 80 4.28 -27.47 -15.98
CA MET A 80 5.72 -27.28 -15.72
C MET A 80 6.03 -27.48 -14.25
N SER A 81 5.21 -26.95 -13.34
CA SER A 81 5.31 -27.19 -11.90
C SER A 81 5.27 -28.68 -11.58
N ARG A 82 4.30 -29.40 -12.15
CA ARG A 82 4.18 -30.85 -11.99
C ARG A 82 5.45 -31.58 -12.45
N LYS A 83 5.99 -31.24 -13.60
CA LYS A 83 7.21 -31.87 -14.11
C LYS A 83 8.40 -31.72 -13.14
N ILE A 84 8.55 -30.52 -12.55
CA ILE A 84 9.63 -30.28 -11.57
C ILE A 84 9.41 -31.12 -10.31
N LEU A 85 8.21 -31.06 -9.74
CA LEU A 85 7.87 -31.73 -8.48
C LEU A 85 7.86 -33.27 -8.64
N ASP A 86 7.48 -33.79 -9.79
CA ASP A 86 7.55 -35.23 -10.07
C ASP A 86 9.00 -35.73 -10.24
N LEU A 87 9.89 -34.90 -10.80
CA LEU A 87 11.32 -35.20 -10.84
C LEU A 87 11.93 -35.23 -9.42
N ASP A 88 11.57 -34.29 -8.57
CA ASP A 88 12.00 -34.22 -7.19
C ASP A 88 11.51 -35.44 -6.39
N LYS A 89 10.23 -35.76 -6.48
CA LYS A 89 9.63 -36.90 -5.80
C LYS A 89 10.26 -38.25 -6.17
N ASN A 90 10.85 -38.33 -7.35
CA ASN A 90 11.50 -39.53 -7.85
C ASN A 90 13.05 -39.49 -7.67
N ASP A 91 13.56 -38.63 -6.80
CA ASP A 91 15.00 -38.44 -6.53
C ASP A 91 15.84 -38.22 -7.78
N ASN A 92 15.26 -37.52 -8.79
CA ASN A 92 15.97 -37.27 -10.05
C ASN A 92 16.81 -36.00 -10.04
N TYR A 93 16.85 -35.27 -8.92
CA TYR A 93 17.76 -34.13 -8.75
C TYR A 93 18.98 -34.53 -7.91
N GLU A 94 20.13 -34.01 -8.24
CA GLU A 94 21.38 -34.20 -7.48
C GLU A 94 21.44 -33.29 -6.23
N TYR A 95 20.39 -32.49 -5.98
CA TYR A 95 20.26 -31.55 -4.86
C TYR A 95 18.82 -31.51 -4.37
N ASN A 96 18.64 -31.17 -3.11
CA ASN A 96 17.31 -31.05 -2.52
C ASN A 96 16.58 -29.80 -3.06
N ILE A 97 15.30 -29.95 -3.38
CA ILE A 97 14.43 -28.87 -3.77
C ILE A 97 13.55 -28.49 -2.58
N ASP A 98 13.59 -27.23 -2.16
CA ASP A 98 12.74 -26.69 -1.09
C ASP A 98 11.51 -25.97 -1.60
N GLY A 99 11.19 -26.07 -2.90
CA GLY A 99 10.04 -25.47 -3.55
C GLY A 99 10.28 -24.97 -4.96
N LEU A 100 9.41 -24.11 -5.44
CA LEU A 100 9.44 -23.56 -6.80
C LEU A 100 9.65 -22.04 -6.78
N ILE A 101 10.33 -21.54 -7.81
CA ILE A 101 10.49 -20.11 -8.03
C ILE A 101 9.85 -19.76 -9.38
N PHE A 102 8.87 -18.85 -9.36
CA PHE A 102 8.23 -18.31 -10.54
C PHE A 102 8.81 -16.93 -10.85
N LEU A 103 9.25 -16.74 -12.09
CA LEU A 103 9.85 -15.50 -12.55
C LEU A 103 9.15 -15.03 -13.83
N PRO A 104 8.92 -13.73 -14.02
CA PRO A 104 8.45 -13.20 -15.28
C PRO A 104 9.44 -13.53 -16.40
N MET A 105 8.94 -14.06 -17.51
CA MET A 105 9.77 -14.55 -18.60
C MET A 105 10.44 -13.42 -19.39
N PHE A 106 9.77 -12.30 -19.55
CA PHE A 106 10.17 -11.18 -20.41
C PHE A 106 10.68 -9.95 -19.66
N TYR A 107 10.43 -9.86 -18.33
CA TYR A 107 10.88 -8.72 -17.56
C TYR A 107 12.40 -8.73 -17.37
N PRO A 108 13.08 -7.60 -17.53
CA PRO A 108 14.43 -7.43 -17.05
C PRO A 108 14.53 -7.72 -15.55
N VAL A 109 15.70 -8.16 -15.09
CA VAL A 109 15.90 -8.45 -13.66
C VAL A 109 15.60 -7.20 -12.83
N LYS A 110 14.79 -7.33 -11.79
CA LYS A 110 14.32 -6.23 -10.92
C LYS A 110 13.35 -5.25 -11.55
N SER A 111 12.99 -5.41 -12.79
CA SER A 111 11.96 -4.59 -13.42
C SER A 111 10.56 -5.08 -13.09
N ASP A 112 9.62 -4.17 -13.04
CA ASP A 112 8.18 -4.43 -12.88
C ASP A 112 7.45 -4.49 -14.23
N ASN A 113 8.19 -4.33 -15.34
CA ASN A 113 7.66 -4.37 -16.70
C ASN A 113 8.69 -4.89 -17.71
N GLU A 114 8.26 -5.11 -18.97
CA GLU A 114 9.12 -5.70 -20.02
C GLU A 114 10.19 -4.74 -20.58
N THR A 115 10.04 -3.45 -20.42
CA THR A 115 10.83 -2.43 -21.12
C THR A 115 11.84 -1.70 -20.24
N THR A 116 11.58 -1.61 -18.95
CA THR A 116 12.44 -0.86 -18.03
C THR A 116 13.63 -1.69 -17.58
N VAL A 117 14.83 -1.23 -17.86
CA VAL A 117 16.08 -1.81 -17.32
C VAL A 117 16.42 -1.09 -16.02
N VAL A 118 16.62 -1.84 -14.95
CA VAL A 118 16.95 -1.30 -13.62
C VAL A 118 18.45 -1.45 -13.39
N ASP A 119 19.13 -0.34 -13.12
CA ASP A 119 20.58 -0.31 -12.90
C ASP A 119 20.98 -0.95 -11.56
N ASN A 120 20.18 -0.72 -10.51
CA ASN A 120 20.42 -1.30 -9.19
C ASN A 120 19.65 -2.61 -9.02
N ILE A 121 20.36 -3.73 -9.20
CA ILE A 121 19.80 -5.08 -9.04
C ILE A 121 19.94 -5.65 -7.61
N SER A 122 20.37 -4.86 -6.63
CA SER A 122 20.49 -5.30 -5.24
C SER A 122 19.11 -5.51 -4.57
N GLY A 123 19.09 -6.32 -3.52
CA GLY A 123 17.88 -6.60 -2.73
C GLY A 123 16.89 -7.61 -3.36
N THR A 124 15.68 -7.69 -2.85
CA THR A 124 14.65 -8.64 -3.31
C THR A 124 13.91 -8.10 -4.55
N TRP A 125 13.57 -8.94 -5.49
CA TRP A 125 12.75 -8.62 -6.64
C TRP A 125 11.28 -8.93 -6.33
N SER A 126 10.38 -7.95 -6.41
CA SER A 126 8.95 -8.07 -6.13
C SER A 126 8.26 -9.12 -7.02
N GLN A 127 8.70 -9.23 -8.27
CA GLN A 127 8.16 -10.18 -9.25
C GLN A 127 8.74 -11.61 -9.13
N ASN A 128 9.43 -11.92 -8.05
CA ASN A 128 9.99 -13.23 -7.76
C ASN A 128 9.09 -13.96 -6.75
N TYR A 129 8.19 -14.81 -7.25
CA TYR A 129 7.27 -15.58 -6.42
C TYR A 129 7.89 -16.92 -6.06
N LYS A 130 7.94 -17.21 -4.76
CA LYS A 130 8.47 -18.47 -4.22
C LYS A 130 7.33 -19.27 -3.60
N TRP A 131 7.19 -20.51 -4.04
CA TRP A 131 6.29 -21.47 -3.42
C TRP A 131 7.09 -22.53 -2.69
N LYS A 132 6.62 -22.91 -1.51
CA LYS A 132 7.11 -24.05 -0.75
C LYS A 132 5.96 -25.00 -0.42
N PRO A 133 6.21 -26.30 -0.28
CA PRO A 133 5.24 -27.22 0.28
C PRO A 133 4.73 -26.68 1.63
N PRO A 134 3.44 -26.83 1.95
CA PRO A 134 2.86 -26.31 3.20
C PRO A 134 3.65 -26.71 4.47
N GLU A 135 4.16 -27.94 4.51
CA GLU A 135 4.96 -28.48 5.59
C GLU A 135 6.36 -27.85 5.74
N GLU A 136 6.84 -27.14 4.73
CA GLU A 136 8.12 -26.42 4.76
C GLU A 136 7.96 -24.92 5.07
N ASN A 137 6.73 -24.47 5.34
CA ASN A 137 6.48 -23.10 5.78
C ASN A 137 6.89 -22.95 7.24
N THR A 138 7.96 -22.21 7.49
CA THR A 138 8.55 -21.99 8.81
C THR A 138 8.78 -20.53 9.08
N ILE A 139 8.77 -20.13 10.35
CA ILE A 139 9.10 -18.78 10.79
C ILE A 139 10.29 -18.86 11.74
N ASP A 140 11.26 -17.98 11.57
CA ASP A 140 12.39 -17.84 12.48
C ASP A 140 12.05 -16.85 13.58
N PHE A 141 11.87 -17.36 14.82
CA PHE A 141 11.62 -16.56 16.00
C PHE A 141 12.84 -16.51 16.93
N ARG A 142 13.02 -15.39 17.62
CA ARG A 142 13.80 -15.40 18.84
C ARG A 142 12.93 -15.87 19.97
N LEU A 143 13.38 -16.92 20.66
CA LEU A 143 12.66 -17.50 21.79
C LEU A 143 13.17 -16.92 23.10
N ARG A 144 12.25 -16.52 23.98
CA ARG A 144 12.56 -16.13 25.35
C ARG A 144 11.74 -16.95 26.32
N PHE A 145 12.41 -17.54 27.29
CA PHE A 145 11.72 -18.33 28.32
C PHE A 145 10.92 -17.41 29.24
N VAL A 146 9.64 -17.71 29.41
CA VAL A 146 8.81 -17.04 30.41
C VAL A 146 9.35 -17.35 31.80
N LYS A 147 9.54 -16.31 32.61
CA LYS A 147 10.02 -16.44 33.98
C LYS A 147 8.85 -16.21 34.94
N GLU A 148 8.79 -17.01 36.01
CA GLU A 148 7.89 -16.82 37.14
C GLU A 148 8.70 -16.67 38.42
N GLU A 149 8.17 -15.92 39.36
CA GLU A 149 8.83 -15.70 40.65
C GLU A 149 8.24 -16.67 41.68
N VAL A 150 9.09 -17.54 42.24
CA VAL A 150 8.75 -18.46 43.27
C VAL A 150 9.72 -18.27 44.46
N ASN A 151 9.19 -17.91 45.60
CA ASN A 151 9.98 -17.65 46.82
C ASN A 151 11.09 -16.59 46.60
N GLY A 152 10.80 -15.50 45.87
CA GLY A 152 11.74 -14.43 45.58
C GLY A 152 12.84 -14.77 44.56
N LYS A 153 12.78 -15.94 43.92
CA LYS A 153 13.72 -16.34 42.86
C LYS A 153 12.99 -16.50 41.52
N LYS A 154 13.62 -16.04 40.45
CA LYS A 154 13.09 -16.20 39.08
C LYS A 154 13.44 -17.58 38.55
N HIS A 155 12.41 -18.34 38.20
CA HIS A 155 12.51 -19.66 37.58
C HIS A 155 11.87 -19.65 36.20
N THR A 156 12.31 -20.53 35.31
CA THR A 156 11.61 -20.75 34.02
C THR A 156 10.26 -21.34 34.28
N LYS A 157 9.20 -20.78 33.70
CA LYS A 157 7.83 -21.27 33.89
C LYS A 157 7.65 -22.62 33.27
N ILE A 158 7.16 -23.58 34.08
CA ILE A 158 6.87 -24.96 33.68
C ILE A 158 5.37 -25.11 33.52
N THR A 159 4.95 -25.59 32.38
CA THR A 159 3.57 -26.00 32.06
C THR A 159 3.54 -27.50 31.81
N SER A 160 2.34 -28.09 31.72
CA SER A 160 2.20 -29.50 31.39
C SER A 160 0.92 -29.77 30.62
N PHE A 161 0.92 -30.83 29.81
CA PHE A 161 -0.26 -31.36 29.16
C PHE A 161 -0.25 -32.90 29.14
N THR A 162 -1.41 -33.48 28.93
CA THR A 162 -1.54 -34.94 28.87
C THR A 162 -1.51 -35.43 27.43
N LYS A 163 -0.55 -36.27 27.09
CA LYS A 163 -0.42 -36.94 25.79
C LYS A 163 -0.45 -38.45 25.97
N LYS A 164 -1.46 -39.12 25.39
CA LYS A 164 -1.64 -40.57 25.50
C LYS A 164 -1.56 -41.07 26.97
N GLY A 165 -2.26 -40.38 27.88
CA GLY A 165 -2.30 -40.73 29.30
C GLY A 165 -1.04 -40.43 30.12
N LYS A 166 -0.02 -39.81 29.52
CA LYS A 166 1.22 -39.39 30.22
C LYS A 166 1.29 -37.89 30.32
N THR A 167 1.65 -37.36 31.49
CA THR A 167 1.90 -35.94 31.72
C THR A 167 3.26 -35.56 31.13
N VAL A 168 3.26 -34.61 30.20
CA VAL A 168 4.46 -34.06 29.55
C VAL A 168 4.71 -32.67 30.14
N LYS A 169 5.87 -32.47 30.77
CA LYS A 169 6.31 -31.13 31.22
C LYS A 169 6.85 -30.33 30.03
N CYS A 170 6.65 -29.01 30.05
CA CYS A 170 7.07 -28.11 29.02
C CYS A 170 7.66 -26.83 29.61
N TYR A 171 8.62 -26.21 28.94
CA TYR A 171 8.94 -24.80 29.18
C TYR A 171 8.03 -23.91 28.34
N GLN A 172 7.51 -22.86 28.98
CA GLN A 172 6.75 -21.83 28.29
C GLN A 172 7.74 -20.79 27.72
N VAL A 173 7.59 -20.51 26.43
CA VAL A 173 8.41 -19.53 25.71
C VAL A 173 7.55 -18.48 25.03
N GLU A 174 8.07 -17.28 24.91
CA GLU A 174 7.54 -16.21 24.07
C GLU A 174 8.32 -16.15 22.76
N MET A 175 7.61 -15.93 21.67
CA MET A 175 8.19 -15.83 20.32
C MET A 175 8.25 -14.36 19.87
N TYR A 176 9.45 -13.90 19.55
CA TYR A 176 9.71 -12.55 19.09
C TYR A 176 10.09 -12.53 17.62
N VAL A 177 9.59 -11.52 16.92
CA VAL A 177 9.93 -11.19 15.52
C VAL A 177 10.66 -9.86 15.46
N GLY A 178 11.43 -9.65 14.42
CA GLY A 178 12.10 -8.37 14.15
C GLY A 178 11.08 -7.26 13.89
N TYR A 179 11.35 -6.08 14.39
CA TYR A 179 10.51 -4.92 14.19
C TYR A 179 11.22 -3.89 13.30
N ASP A 180 10.65 -3.63 12.12
CA ASP A 180 11.03 -2.50 11.28
C ASP A 180 9.78 -1.61 11.09
N ILE A 181 9.79 -0.47 11.75
CA ILE A 181 8.69 0.49 11.70
C ILE A 181 8.32 0.93 10.27
N ARG A 182 9.27 0.87 9.33
CA ARG A 182 9.03 1.24 7.93
C ARG A 182 8.17 0.22 7.21
N LYS A 183 8.21 -1.04 7.64
CA LYS A 183 7.44 -2.16 7.07
C LYS A 183 6.19 -2.49 7.87
N ASP A 184 6.11 -2.04 9.13
CA ASP A 184 4.99 -2.35 10.01
C ASP A 184 3.72 -1.61 9.57
N GLU A 185 2.66 -2.36 9.35
CA GLU A 185 1.33 -1.85 8.99
C GLU A 185 0.35 -1.91 10.18
N SER A 186 0.71 -2.63 11.24
CA SER A 186 -0.14 -2.82 12.41
C SER A 186 -0.02 -1.70 13.46
N THR A 187 1.02 -0.87 13.38
CA THR A 187 1.23 0.24 14.31
C THR A 187 0.20 1.35 14.07
N ASP A 188 -0.44 1.80 15.12
CA ASP A 188 -1.21 3.06 15.13
C ASP A 188 -0.24 4.25 15.15
N PHE A 189 0.01 4.81 13.97
CA PHE A 189 0.96 5.91 13.82
C PHE A 189 0.46 7.22 14.39
N THR A 190 -0.86 7.45 14.46
CA THR A 190 -1.42 8.60 15.18
C THR A 190 -1.02 8.53 16.66
N TRP A 191 -1.19 7.36 17.29
CA TRP A 191 -0.80 7.16 18.69
C TRP A 191 0.71 7.34 18.91
N LYS A 192 1.51 6.89 17.94
CA LYS A 192 2.96 7.06 17.95
C LYS A 192 3.40 8.52 17.82
N ILE A 193 2.75 9.30 16.95
CA ILE A 193 2.97 10.75 16.79
C ILE A 193 2.68 11.48 18.10
N LEU A 194 1.66 11.05 18.83
CA LEU A 194 1.28 11.61 20.13
C LEU A 194 2.25 11.23 21.27
N GLY A 195 3.22 10.34 21.03
CA GLY A 195 4.26 9.96 21.97
C GLY A 195 3.93 8.77 22.88
N TYR A 196 2.87 8.00 22.58
CA TYR A 196 2.45 6.86 23.41
C TYR A 196 3.16 5.55 23.09
N ASP A 197 3.71 5.41 21.90
CA ASP A 197 4.46 4.23 21.50
C ASP A 197 5.93 4.57 21.25
N ASN A 198 6.70 4.58 22.34
CA ASN A 198 8.13 4.84 22.31
C ASN A 198 8.95 3.54 22.22
N ARG A 199 8.40 2.47 21.62
CA ARG A 199 9.15 1.21 21.46
C ARG A 199 10.47 1.47 20.73
N LYS A 200 11.58 1.38 21.48
CA LYS A 200 12.96 1.37 20.97
C LYS A 200 13.42 -0.05 20.63
N GLN A 201 12.55 -1.06 20.79
CA GLN A 201 12.90 -2.45 20.63
C GLN A 201 12.97 -2.78 19.13
N ASN A 202 14.05 -3.48 18.74
CA ASN A 202 14.21 -4.02 17.40
C ASN A 202 13.42 -5.33 17.21
N GLU A 203 12.69 -5.79 18.21
CA GLU A 203 11.93 -7.02 18.24
C GLU A 203 10.63 -6.82 19.04
N VAL A 204 9.55 -7.45 18.57
CA VAL A 204 8.21 -7.42 19.17
C VAL A 204 7.66 -8.84 19.29
N LEU A 205 6.70 -9.04 20.19
CA LEU A 205 5.97 -10.30 20.28
C LEU A 205 5.24 -10.58 18.96
N PHE A 206 5.25 -11.85 18.56
CA PHE A 206 4.56 -12.29 17.34
C PHE A 206 3.04 -12.33 17.57
N ASN A 207 2.36 -11.26 17.16
CA ASN A 207 0.90 -11.13 17.19
C ASN A 207 0.42 -10.68 15.80
N PRO A 208 0.15 -11.60 14.87
CA PRO A 208 -0.38 -11.24 13.56
C PRO A 208 -1.78 -10.62 13.70
N PRO A 209 -2.13 -9.61 12.88
CA PRO A 209 -3.37 -8.85 12.98
C PRO A 209 -4.64 -9.68 12.76
N THR A 210 -4.50 -10.82 12.07
CA THR A 210 -5.61 -11.73 11.74
C THR A 210 -6.03 -12.61 12.91
N GLU A 211 -5.26 -12.64 14.00
CA GLU A 211 -5.53 -13.52 15.14
C GLU A 211 -6.14 -12.76 16.32
N LYS A 212 -7.22 -13.31 16.87
CA LYS A 212 -7.87 -12.79 18.08
C LYS A 212 -7.17 -13.21 19.35
N ASP A 213 -6.51 -14.38 19.32
CA ASP A 213 -5.80 -14.95 20.47
C ASP A 213 -4.30 -14.68 20.38
N SER A 214 -3.66 -14.57 21.55
CA SER A 214 -2.21 -14.38 21.63
C SER A 214 -1.48 -15.66 21.24
N ILE A 215 -0.95 -15.72 20.02
CA ILE A 215 -0.22 -16.88 19.50
C ILE A 215 1.30 -16.78 19.68
N HIS A 216 1.79 -15.74 20.36
CA HIS A 216 3.21 -15.53 20.63
C HIS A 216 3.75 -16.41 21.78
N ILE A 217 2.90 -17.17 22.45
CA ILE A 217 3.28 -18.08 23.53
C ILE A 217 3.27 -19.51 23.01
N CYS A 218 4.34 -20.22 23.28
CA CYS A 218 4.47 -21.65 22.94
C CYS A 218 4.98 -22.43 24.13
N ASN A 219 4.51 -23.67 24.28
CA ASN A 219 4.99 -24.62 25.29
C ASN A 219 5.80 -25.74 24.60
N ILE A 220 7.11 -25.77 24.86
CA ILE A 220 8.02 -26.75 24.24
C ILE A 220 8.23 -27.93 25.20
N PRO A 221 7.91 -29.20 24.79
CA PRO A 221 8.07 -30.38 25.60
C PRO A 221 9.50 -30.62 26.07
N LEU A 222 9.65 -31.06 27.32
CA LEU A 222 10.93 -31.45 27.90
C LEU A 222 11.25 -32.90 27.61
N THR A 223 12.46 -33.16 27.16
CA THR A 223 13.09 -34.47 27.02
C THR A 223 14.29 -34.51 27.93
N LYS A 224 14.25 -35.33 29.01
CA LYS A 224 15.33 -35.35 30.02
C LYS A 224 15.66 -33.94 30.54
N ASP A 225 14.60 -33.19 30.93
CA ASP A 225 14.64 -31.84 31.48
C ASP A 225 15.20 -30.74 30.53
N LYS A 226 15.27 -31.03 29.23
CA LYS A 226 15.74 -30.13 28.19
C LYS A 226 14.72 -29.96 27.05
N CYS A 227 14.58 -28.80 26.50
CA CYS A 227 13.87 -28.56 25.23
C CYS A 227 14.83 -28.89 24.07
N ILE A 228 14.41 -29.74 23.16
CA ILE A 228 15.27 -30.22 22.06
C ILE A 228 14.62 -29.94 20.70
N CYS A 229 15.38 -29.38 19.78
CA CYS A 229 14.99 -29.18 18.39
C CYS A 229 14.77 -30.49 17.65
N LEU A 230 13.79 -30.50 16.75
CA LEU A 230 13.38 -31.73 16.06
C LEU A 230 14.38 -32.22 15.01
N LYS A 231 14.97 -31.32 14.20
CA LYS A 231 15.86 -31.68 13.09
C LYS A 231 17.31 -31.88 13.56
N ASP A 232 17.92 -30.89 14.18
CA ASP A 232 19.35 -30.87 14.51
C ASP A 232 19.69 -31.42 15.91
N LYS A 233 18.66 -31.73 16.71
CA LYS A 233 18.78 -32.24 18.08
C LYS A 233 19.50 -31.27 19.07
N THR A 234 19.66 -30.01 18.70
CA THR A 234 20.21 -29.00 19.58
C THR A 234 19.28 -28.63 20.72
N GLU A 235 19.83 -28.20 21.84
CA GLU A 235 19.05 -27.72 22.99
C GLU A 235 18.51 -26.33 22.70
N VAL A 236 17.26 -26.08 23.02
CA VAL A 236 16.64 -24.75 22.93
C VAL A 236 17.09 -23.91 24.14
N LEU A 237 17.80 -22.83 23.88
CA LEU A 237 18.34 -21.91 24.86
C LEU A 237 17.62 -20.55 24.80
N ASP A 238 17.58 -19.85 25.95
CA ASP A 238 16.95 -18.53 26.09
C ASP A 238 17.67 -17.46 25.22
N GLY A 239 16.91 -16.70 24.43
CA GLY A 239 17.43 -15.59 23.65
C GLY A 239 17.98 -15.93 22.26
N PHE A 240 18.02 -17.21 21.85
CA PHE A 240 18.49 -17.60 20.52
C PHE A 240 17.37 -17.65 19.49
N ILE A 241 17.75 -17.68 18.21
CA ILE A 241 16.81 -17.74 17.08
C ILE A 241 16.64 -19.20 16.65
N TYR A 242 15.39 -19.59 16.46
CA TYR A 242 15.00 -20.92 16.02
C TYR A 242 14.07 -20.88 14.84
N GLU A 243 14.28 -21.79 13.89
CA GLU A 243 13.31 -22.10 12.86
C GLU A 243 12.18 -22.91 13.48
N MET A 244 10.97 -22.36 13.44
CA MET A 244 9.78 -22.96 14.06
C MET A 244 8.76 -23.35 13.01
N ARG A 245 8.18 -24.56 13.16
CA ARG A 245 7.09 -25.05 12.31
C ARG A 245 5.79 -25.08 13.12
N TYR A 246 4.70 -24.68 12.47
CA TYR A 246 3.37 -24.73 13.06
C TYR A 246 2.70 -26.08 12.76
N GLU A 247 2.24 -26.78 13.80
CA GLU A 247 1.55 -28.07 13.73
C GLU A 247 0.10 -27.89 14.20
N PRO A 248 -0.86 -27.65 13.28
CA PRO A 248 -2.25 -27.33 13.64
C PRO A 248 -2.96 -28.44 14.41
N THR A 249 -2.50 -29.68 14.31
CA THR A 249 -3.06 -30.84 15.02
C THR A 249 -2.69 -30.91 16.49
N ASN A 250 -1.68 -30.15 16.94
CA ASN A 250 -1.32 -30.07 18.35
C ASN A 250 -2.32 -29.18 19.11
N PRO A 251 -2.51 -29.40 20.42
CA PRO A 251 -3.34 -28.53 21.26
C PRO A 251 -2.88 -27.07 21.22
N PHE A 252 -3.81 -26.13 21.43
CA PHE A 252 -3.51 -24.70 21.50
C PHE A 252 -2.37 -24.42 22.50
N GLY A 253 -1.42 -23.58 22.08
CA GLY A 253 -0.21 -23.25 22.83
C GLY A 253 0.92 -24.30 22.73
N TYR A 254 0.71 -25.42 22.00
CA TYR A 254 1.72 -26.46 21.73
C TYR A 254 1.95 -26.69 20.22
N GLN A 255 1.42 -25.81 19.40
CA GLN A 255 1.42 -25.97 17.95
C GLN A 255 2.76 -25.59 17.31
N TRP A 256 3.54 -24.74 17.95
CA TRP A 256 4.87 -24.36 17.45
C TRP A 256 5.93 -25.35 17.89
N VAL A 257 6.68 -25.89 16.93
CA VAL A 257 7.71 -26.91 17.15
C VAL A 257 9.06 -26.39 16.66
N PRO A 258 10.10 -26.31 17.53
CA PRO A 258 11.44 -25.90 17.12
C PRO A 258 12.09 -26.98 16.25
N LEU A 259 12.54 -26.59 15.05
CA LEU A 259 13.20 -27.50 14.12
C LEU A 259 14.71 -27.50 14.31
N ARG A 260 15.32 -26.33 14.32
CA ARG A 260 16.77 -26.14 14.46
C ARG A 260 17.11 -24.75 14.96
N VAL A 261 18.32 -24.61 15.52
CA VAL A 261 18.87 -23.28 15.81
C VAL A 261 19.27 -22.55 14.52
N ARG A 262 19.15 -21.24 14.52
CA ARG A 262 19.55 -20.35 13.43
C ARG A 262 20.74 -19.49 13.86
N ASP A 263 21.88 -20.15 14.04
CA ASP A 263 23.17 -19.52 14.40
C ASP A 263 23.76 -18.66 13.26
N ASP A 264 23.27 -18.90 12.05
CA ASP A 264 23.54 -18.10 10.85
C ASP A 264 22.83 -16.72 10.86
N LYS A 265 21.89 -16.49 11.80
CA LYS A 265 21.07 -15.27 11.85
C LYS A 265 21.29 -14.43 13.11
N ILE A 266 21.48 -13.12 12.92
CA ILE A 266 21.56 -12.14 14.02
C ILE A 266 20.17 -11.66 14.43
N ARG A 267 19.20 -11.66 13.50
CA ARG A 267 17.82 -11.21 13.72
C ARG A 267 16.82 -12.28 13.31
N PRO A 268 15.69 -12.43 14.03
CA PRO A 268 14.58 -13.29 13.58
C PRO A 268 13.94 -12.72 12.30
N ASN A 269 12.96 -13.43 11.74
CA ASN A 269 12.16 -12.86 10.66
C ASN A 269 11.57 -11.51 11.11
N ASP A 270 11.52 -10.52 10.22
CA ASP A 270 10.79 -9.29 10.52
C ASP A 270 9.28 -9.55 10.58
N SER A 271 8.54 -8.68 11.29
CA SER A 271 7.10 -8.84 11.52
C SER A 271 6.30 -8.97 10.23
N PHE A 272 6.67 -8.22 9.18
CA PHE A 272 6.02 -8.30 7.86
C PHE A 272 6.22 -9.69 7.23
N THR A 273 7.47 -10.19 7.20
CA THR A 273 7.76 -11.52 6.67
C THR A 273 7.06 -12.60 7.50
N ALA A 274 7.09 -12.50 8.83
CA ALA A 274 6.46 -13.48 9.71
C ALA A 274 4.93 -13.53 9.52
N ASN A 275 4.28 -12.36 9.38
CA ASN A 275 2.84 -12.28 9.12
C ASN A 275 2.46 -12.88 7.77
N ASN A 276 3.22 -12.60 6.70
CA ASN A 276 2.96 -13.18 5.38
C ASN A 276 3.15 -14.71 5.38
N VAL A 277 4.18 -15.21 6.06
CA VAL A 277 4.35 -16.66 6.21
C VAL A 277 3.23 -17.27 7.06
N TRP A 278 2.78 -16.57 8.10
CA TRP A 278 1.63 -17.00 8.89
C TRP A 278 0.36 -17.13 8.05
N GLU A 279 0.05 -16.15 7.21
CA GLU A 279 -1.06 -16.24 6.25
C GLU A 279 -0.92 -17.47 5.34
N THR A 280 0.31 -17.73 4.85
CA THR A 280 0.58 -18.91 4.01
C THR A 280 0.41 -20.23 4.79
N ILE A 281 0.69 -20.25 6.10
CA ILE A 281 0.45 -21.42 6.98
C ILE A 281 -1.05 -21.64 7.16
N GLN A 282 -1.84 -20.57 7.36
CA GLN A 282 -3.29 -20.67 7.53
C GLN A 282 -4.01 -21.02 6.22
N TYR A 283 -3.54 -20.49 5.10
CA TYR A 283 -4.15 -20.65 3.77
C TYR A 283 -3.11 -21.14 2.75
N PRO A 284 -2.66 -22.40 2.86
CA PRO A 284 -1.55 -22.90 2.05
C PRO A 284 -1.95 -23.10 0.58
N VAL A 285 -1.06 -22.68 -0.31
CA VAL A 285 -1.12 -23.09 -1.72
C VAL A 285 -0.63 -24.54 -1.79
N THR A 286 -1.55 -25.47 -1.95
CA THR A 286 -1.25 -26.90 -1.92
C THR A 286 -0.52 -27.38 -3.16
N ASP A 287 0.15 -28.54 -3.07
CA ASP A 287 0.79 -29.24 -4.17
C ASP A 287 -0.17 -29.48 -5.35
N GLU A 288 -1.43 -29.84 -5.07
CA GLU A 288 -2.44 -30.05 -6.08
C GLU A 288 -2.86 -28.79 -6.81
N LEU A 289 -2.96 -27.66 -6.11
CA LEU A 289 -3.20 -26.35 -6.70
C LEU A 289 -2.04 -25.93 -7.62
N ILE A 290 -0.80 -26.00 -7.14
CA ILE A 290 0.37 -25.57 -7.91
C ILE A 290 0.62 -26.45 -9.13
N LYS A 291 0.20 -27.73 -9.06
CA LYS A 291 0.21 -28.66 -10.20
C LYS A 291 -0.94 -28.45 -11.19
N GLY A 292 -1.87 -27.57 -10.88
CA GLY A 292 -3.04 -27.29 -11.73
C GLY A 292 -4.06 -28.44 -11.79
N LYS A 293 -4.14 -29.27 -10.76
CA LYS A 293 -5.12 -30.35 -10.64
C LYS A 293 -6.46 -29.85 -10.13
N ASN A 294 -6.47 -28.87 -9.23
CA ASN A 294 -7.66 -28.25 -8.68
C ASN A 294 -7.85 -26.84 -9.25
N THR A 295 -9.08 -26.43 -9.44
CA THR A 295 -9.43 -25.05 -9.76
C THR A 295 -9.37 -24.20 -8.48
N PHE A 296 -8.82 -23.02 -8.63
CA PHE A 296 -8.87 -21.99 -7.58
C PHE A 296 -10.34 -21.58 -7.40
N THR A 297 -10.90 -21.83 -6.21
CA THR A 297 -12.20 -21.26 -5.85
C THR A 297 -11.98 -20.05 -4.97
N LYS A 298 -12.87 -19.06 -5.04
CA LYS A 298 -12.82 -17.86 -4.17
C LYS A 298 -12.80 -18.24 -2.68
N ASP A 299 -13.32 -19.40 -2.32
CA ASP A 299 -13.37 -19.91 -0.95
C ASP A 299 -12.01 -20.32 -0.38
N LEU A 300 -10.98 -20.43 -1.24
CA LEU A 300 -9.59 -20.70 -0.82
C LEU A 300 -8.77 -19.43 -0.54
N LEU A 301 -9.31 -18.27 -0.89
CA LEU A 301 -8.69 -17.01 -0.47
C LEU A 301 -9.17 -16.68 0.93
N PRO A 302 -8.27 -16.26 1.84
CA PRO A 302 -8.73 -15.58 3.03
C PRO A 302 -9.63 -14.46 2.54
N LEU A 303 -10.87 -14.44 3.02
CA LEU A 303 -11.66 -13.24 2.95
C LEU A 303 -10.83 -12.21 3.73
N ARG A 304 -9.94 -11.47 3.05
CA ARG A 304 -9.59 -10.15 3.57
C ARG A 304 -10.96 -9.51 3.78
N GLU A 305 -11.30 -9.24 5.02
CA GLU A 305 -12.37 -8.31 5.31
C GLU A 305 -11.95 -7.07 4.53
N VAL A 306 -12.55 -6.89 3.36
CA VAL A 306 -12.42 -5.65 2.60
C VAL A 306 -13.06 -4.65 3.55
N ASN A 307 -12.22 -3.87 4.22
CA ASN A 307 -12.73 -2.82 5.07
C ASN A 307 -13.64 -2.00 4.15
N GLU A 308 -14.90 -1.86 4.52
CA GLU A 308 -15.93 -1.16 3.74
C GLU A 308 -15.45 0.21 3.24
N TYR A 309 -14.47 0.79 3.92
CA TYR A 309 -13.86 2.09 3.61
C TYR A 309 -12.50 2.00 2.91
N SER A 310 -12.04 0.83 2.47
CA SER A 310 -10.77 0.71 1.75
C SER A 310 -10.85 1.35 0.37
N TYR A 311 -10.05 2.39 0.14
CA TYR A 311 -10.00 3.11 -1.14
C TYR A 311 -9.00 2.48 -2.12
N TYR A 312 -7.84 2.04 -1.63
CA TYR A 312 -6.80 1.41 -2.45
C TYR A 312 -6.82 -0.11 -2.26
N VAL A 313 -7.14 -0.84 -3.32
CA VAL A 313 -7.22 -2.30 -3.29
C VAL A 313 -6.34 -2.86 -4.40
N GLY A 314 -5.23 -3.47 -4.05
CA GLY A 314 -4.45 -4.27 -4.96
C GLY A 314 -3.10 -3.69 -5.39
N GLU A 315 -2.30 -4.58 -5.93
CA GLU A 315 -0.92 -4.37 -6.41
C GLU A 315 -0.88 -3.99 -7.91
N GLY A 316 -2.00 -3.54 -8.47
CA GLY A 316 -2.17 -3.36 -9.91
C GLY A 316 -1.61 -2.05 -10.50
N ASP A 317 -0.77 -1.30 -9.78
CA ASP A 317 -0.17 -0.07 -10.31
C ASP A 317 0.82 -0.41 -11.44
N THR A 318 0.37 -0.28 -12.67
CA THR A 318 1.20 -0.50 -13.86
C THR A 318 2.18 0.62 -14.13
N GLY A 319 2.09 1.74 -13.40
CA GLY A 319 2.87 2.96 -13.63
C GLY A 319 2.49 3.69 -14.92
N ALA A 320 1.54 3.18 -15.70
CA ALA A 320 1.14 3.78 -16.96
C ALA A 320 0.48 5.16 -16.80
N ASP A 321 -0.15 5.42 -15.66
CA ASP A 321 -0.74 6.70 -15.29
C ASP A 321 0.23 7.67 -14.57
N THR A 322 1.51 7.30 -14.43
CA THR A 322 2.53 8.12 -13.75
C THR A 322 2.61 9.56 -14.29
N PRO A 323 2.59 9.80 -15.62
CA PRO A 323 2.60 11.16 -16.15
C PRO A 323 1.44 12.02 -15.64
N LEU A 324 0.25 11.46 -15.58
CA LEU A 324 -0.96 12.12 -15.06
C LEU A 324 -0.82 12.40 -13.56
N ARG A 325 -0.40 11.43 -12.77
CA ARG A 325 -0.23 11.57 -11.31
C ARG A 325 0.82 12.63 -10.96
N GLU A 326 1.94 12.67 -11.66
CA GLU A 326 2.97 13.68 -11.44
C GLU A 326 2.50 15.09 -11.80
N PHE A 327 1.77 15.24 -12.92
CA PHE A 327 1.19 16.50 -13.30
C PHE A 327 0.15 16.99 -12.28
N HIS A 328 -0.75 16.12 -11.83
CA HIS A 328 -1.70 16.43 -10.76
C HIS A 328 -0.99 16.83 -9.45
N ASN A 329 0.09 16.14 -9.11
CA ASN A 329 0.89 16.47 -7.93
C ASN A 329 1.60 17.81 -8.07
N TYR A 330 2.04 18.19 -9.27
CA TYR A 330 2.59 19.52 -9.57
C TYR A 330 1.55 20.62 -9.32
N ILE A 331 0.33 20.45 -9.84
CA ILE A 331 -0.75 21.43 -9.62
C ILE A 331 -1.08 21.56 -8.13
N LYS A 332 -1.21 20.44 -7.42
CA LYS A 332 -1.45 20.45 -5.97
C LYS A 332 -0.31 21.16 -5.20
N ASP A 333 0.94 20.91 -5.55
CA ASP A 333 2.10 21.56 -4.90
C ASP A 333 2.03 23.08 -5.09
N LYS A 334 1.74 23.55 -6.31
CA LYS A 334 1.59 24.99 -6.59
C LYS A 334 0.39 25.59 -5.87
N LEU A 335 -0.75 24.90 -5.86
CA LEU A 335 -1.98 25.35 -5.21
C LEU A 335 -1.78 25.51 -3.70
N ILE A 336 -1.20 24.52 -3.05
CA ILE A 336 -0.90 24.55 -1.61
C ILE A 336 0.06 25.69 -1.28
N ARG A 337 1.16 25.81 -2.01
CA ARG A 337 2.14 26.88 -1.78
C ARG A 337 1.56 28.27 -1.99
N SER A 338 0.67 28.45 -2.98
CA SER A 338 0.10 29.77 -3.28
C SER A 338 -0.67 30.37 -2.11
N VAL A 339 -1.28 29.55 -1.26
CA VAL A 339 -2.05 30.03 -0.10
C VAL A 339 -1.26 29.99 1.21
N THR A 340 -0.33 29.02 1.38
CA THR A 340 0.45 28.92 2.61
C THR A 340 1.54 29.99 2.73
N THR A 341 2.00 30.55 1.61
CA THR A 341 3.02 31.61 1.57
C THR A 341 2.46 33.03 1.63
N LEU A 342 1.12 33.18 1.65
CA LEU A 342 0.48 34.50 1.76
C LEU A 342 0.56 35.11 3.17
N SER A 343 0.74 34.27 4.17
CA SER A 343 0.79 34.68 5.57
C SER A 343 2.24 34.87 6.00
N ASP A 344 2.54 35.99 6.66
CA ASP A 344 3.81 36.21 7.37
C ASP A 344 3.88 35.41 8.69
N LYS A 345 2.82 34.69 9.02
CA LYS A 345 2.69 33.84 10.24
C LYS A 345 2.53 32.39 9.84
N SER A 346 2.94 31.52 10.74
CA SER A 346 2.69 30.08 10.65
C SER A 346 1.20 29.77 10.42
N VAL A 347 0.89 28.87 9.50
CA VAL A 347 -0.47 28.50 9.11
C VAL A 347 -0.89 27.15 9.69
N SER A 348 -2.16 27.01 10.05
CA SER A 348 -2.79 25.74 10.40
C SER A 348 -3.57 25.20 9.20
N ILE A 349 -3.44 23.89 8.94
CA ILE A 349 -4.04 23.21 7.79
C ILE A 349 -4.98 22.10 8.25
N LEU A 350 -6.17 22.05 7.68
CA LEU A 350 -7.07 20.89 7.72
C LEU A 350 -7.12 20.28 6.32
N ASP A 351 -6.72 19.02 6.21
CA ASP A 351 -6.93 18.22 5.00
C ASP A 351 -8.12 17.29 5.24
N THR A 352 -9.19 17.45 4.49
CA THR A 352 -10.47 16.74 4.66
C THR A 352 -10.51 15.40 3.94
N SER A 353 -9.46 15.05 3.18
CA SER A 353 -9.34 13.83 2.37
C SER A 353 -7.88 13.44 2.19
N ILE A 354 -7.17 13.26 3.33
CA ILE A 354 -5.71 13.05 3.34
C ILE A 354 -5.28 11.74 2.66
N GLY A 355 -6.16 10.73 2.56
CA GLY A 355 -5.88 9.43 1.99
C GLY A 355 -4.61 8.79 2.56
N ARG A 356 -3.75 8.32 1.66
CA ARG A 356 -2.42 7.79 1.99
C ARG A 356 -1.34 8.88 2.23
N GLY A 357 -1.73 10.13 2.41
CA GLY A 357 -0.80 11.23 2.68
C GLY A 357 0.04 11.65 1.47
N GLY A 358 -0.54 11.65 0.27
CA GLY A 358 0.13 12.10 -0.96
C GLY A 358 0.58 13.57 -0.92
N ASP A 359 -0.06 14.39 -0.08
CA ASP A 359 0.19 15.83 0.02
C ASP A 359 1.01 16.24 1.25
N ILE A 360 1.31 15.31 2.19
CA ILE A 360 2.12 15.59 3.39
C ILE A 360 3.45 16.25 3.03
N GLY A 361 4.20 15.70 2.06
CA GLY A 361 5.47 16.29 1.63
C GLY A 361 5.31 17.71 1.07
N LYS A 362 4.15 18.05 0.49
CA LYS A 362 3.84 19.39 0.00
C LYS A 362 3.60 20.34 1.17
N TYR A 363 2.80 19.93 2.17
CA TYR A 363 2.58 20.71 3.39
C TYR A 363 3.88 20.98 4.16
N LEU A 364 4.75 19.99 4.29
CA LEU A 364 6.04 20.14 4.98
C LEU A 364 7.03 21.07 4.25
N ARG A 365 6.87 21.27 2.94
CA ARG A 365 7.75 22.13 2.12
C ARG A 365 7.16 23.48 1.75
N SER A 366 5.87 23.69 2.02
CA SER A 366 5.13 24.83 1.45
C SER A 366 5.25 26.14 2.21
N GLY A 367 5.88 26.16 3.37
CA GLY A 367 5.99 27.35 4.21
C GLY A 367 6.00 27.00 5.70
N ASP A 368 5.75 28.00 6.55
CA ASP A 368 5.69 27.81 7.98
C ASP A 368 4.32 27.26 8.40
N VAL A 369 4.20 25.92 8.44
CA VAL A 369 3.02 25.22 8.93
C VAL A 369 3.23 24.88 10.41
N ASN A 370 2.29 25.27 11.28
CA ASN A 370 2.37 25.00 12.72
C ASN A 370 1.51 23.81 13.17
N PHE A 371 0.43 23.52 12.43
CA PHE A 371 -0.45 22.41 12.77
C PHE A 371 -1.10 21.82 11.50
N LEU A 372 -1.13 20.48 11.41
CA LEU A 372 -1.82 19.72 10.37
C LEU A 372 -2.81 18.75 10.99
N LEU A 373 -4.09 18.88 10.65
CA LEU A 373 -5.12 17.88 10.92
C LEU A 373 -5.48 17.19 9.60
N GLY A 374 -5.22 15.90 9.49
CA GLY A 374 -5.59 15.07 8.35
C GLY A 374 -6.79 14.18 8.71
N LEU A 375 -7.85 14.27 7.91
CA LEU A 375 -9.08 13.47 8.03
C LEU A 375 -9.25 12.62 6.77
N ASP A 376 -9.70 11.39 6.92
CA ASP A 376 -10.13 10.54 5.80
C ASP A 376 -11.05 9.44 6.31
N ILE A 377 -12.02 9.05 5.51
CA ILE A 377 -12.92 7.93 5.84
C ILE A 377 -12.18 6.58 5.74
N SER A 378 -11.16 6.50 4.86
CA SER A 378 -10.35 5.31 4.66
C SER A 378 -9.41 5.04 5.86
N PRO A 379 -9.21 3.77 6.24
CA PRO A 379 -8.17 3.39 7.21
C PRO A 379 -6.74 3.74 6.73
N ASP A 380 -6.56 4.05 5.44
CA ASP A 380 -5.30 4.52 4.86
C ASP A 380 -4.78 5.83 5.49
N VAL A 381 -5.61 6.53 6.25
CA VAL A 381 -5.18 7.66 7.10
C VAL A 381 -4.02 7.28 8.03
N ASN A 382 -3.91 6.01 8.41
CA ASN A 382 -2.77 5.51 9.18
C ASN A 382 -1.47 5.47 8.35
N ILE A 383 -1.57 5.26 7.02
CA ILE A 383 -0.42 5.35 6.11
C ILE A 383 0.04 6.81 5.99
N ALA A 384 -0.90 7.76 5.97
CA ALA A 384 -0.57 9.19 6.03
C ALA A 384 0.17 9.53 7.34
N ALA A 385 -0.33 9.06 8.48
CA ALA A 385 0.33 9.23 9.78
C ALA A 385 1.75 8.61 9.77
N LYS A 386 1.92 7.42 9.18
CA LYS A 386 3.23 6.77 9.01
C LYS A 386 4.19 7.60 8.16
N LYS A 387 3.75 8.11 7.01
CA LYS A 387 4.57 8.99 6.15
C LYS A 387 5.02 10.25 6.89
N TYR A 388 4.09 10.89 7.61
CA TYR A 388 4.42 12.03 8.44
C TYR A 388 5.41 11.65 9.56
N TYR A 389 5.19 10.54 10.27
CA TYR A 389 6.09 10.08 11.33
C TYR A 389 7.51 9.83 10.81
N LEU A 390 7.64 9.20 9.64
CA LEU A 390 8.93 8.85 9.03
C LEU A 390 9.62 10.02 8.31
N SER A 391 8.91 11.13 8.01
CA SER A 391 9.53 12.31 7.42
C SER A 391 10.53 12.92 8.42
N GLY A 392 11.71 13.27 7.94
CA GLY A 392 12.77 13.89 8.76
C GLY A 392 12.54 15.38 9.03
N GLY A 393 13.45 16.00 9.82
CA GLY A 393 13.48 17.43 10.10
C GLY A 393 12.49 17.90 11.16
N ASP A 394 12.49 19.23 11.40
CA ASP A 394 11.48 19.89 12.22
C ASP A 394 10.13 19.81 11.53
N LYS A 395 9.11 19.38 12.27
CA LYS A 395 7.78 19.11 11.74
C LYS A 395 6.72 19.87 12.53
N PRO A 396 5.67 20.39 11.85
CA PRO A 396 4.52 20.94 12.53
C PRO A 396 3.90 19.90 13.46
N LYS A 397 3.13 20.33 14.43
CA LYS A 397 2.25 19.39 15.14
C LYS A 397 1.26 18.77 14.15
N ALA A 398 0.97 17.49 14.29
CA ALA A 398 0.00 16.84 13.40
C ALA A 398 -0.86 15.83 14.16
N MET A 399 -2.04 15.61 13.62
CA MET A 399 -2.97 14.57 14.05
C MET A 399 -3.69 14.00 12.82
N PHE A 400 -3.87 12.69 12.78
CA PHE A 400 -4.52 11.98 11.69
C PHE A 400 -5.66 11.15 12.26
N ILE A 401 -6.88 11.32 11.72
CA ILE A 401 -8.08 10.70 12.28
C ILE A 401 -8.92 10.09 11.15
N GLN A 402 -9.30 8.83 11.32
CA GLN A 402 -10.26 8.20 10.43
C GLN A 402 -11.64 8.81 10.67
N TYR A 403 -12.18 9.50 9.65
CA TYR A 403 -13.34 10.37 9.79
C TYR A 403 -14.14 10.50 8.50
N ASP A 404 -15.46 10.34 8.60
CA ASP A 404 -16.42 10.68 7.55
C ASP A 404 -16.71 12.19 7.58
N THR A 405 -16.13 12.93 6.65
CA THR A 405 -16.26 14.40 6.57
C THR A 405 -17.59 14.86 5.97
N SER A 406 -18.48 13.96 5.56
CA SER A 406 -19.89 14.25 5.31
C SER A 406 -20.70 14.49 6.58
N LYS A 407 -20.10 14.23 7.76
CA LYS A 407 -20.69 14.43 9.09
C LYS A 407 -20.02 15.62 9.80
N SER A 408 -20.71 16.19 10.80
CA SER A 408 -20.22 17.36 11.53
C SER A 408 -18.86 17.12 12.18
N ILE A 409 -17.82 17.83 11.71
CA ILE A 409 -16.45 17.75 12.23
C ILE A 409 -16.38 18.30 13.67
N LYS A 410 -16.94 19.48 13.90
CA LYS A 410 -17.02 20.06 15.25
C LYS A 410 -17.78 19.17 16.22
N GLY A 411 -18.85 18.50 15.77
CA GLY A 411 -19.63 17.57 16.58
C GLY A 411 -18.92 16.24 16.88
N GLY A 412 -17.91 15.86 16.12
CA GLY A 412 -17.25 14.56 16.23
C GLY A 412 -18.09 13.39 15.73
N ALA A 413 -19.16 13.68 14.97
CA ALA A 413 -20.15 12.68 14.54
C ALA A 413 -19.63 11.72 13.47
N GLY A 414 -18.57 12.09 12.74
CA GLY A 414 -17.99 11.31 11.65
C GLY A 414 -16.80 10.43 12.04
N CYS A 415 -16.46 10.28 13.32
CA CYS A 415 -15.41 9.34 13.72
C CYS A 415 -15.84 7.90 13.39
N VAL A 416 -15.00 7.19 12.63
CA VAL A 416 -15.24 5.83 12.18
C VAL A 416 -14.02 4.94 12.45
N GLY A 417 -14.16 3.64 12.19
CA GLY A 417 -13.09 2.66 12.32
C GLY A 417 -12.79 2.21 13.76
N ASN A 418 -11.68 1.50 13.93
CA ASN A 418 -11.35 0.80 15.19
C ASN A 418 -11.12 1.70 16.40
N TYR A 419 -10.84 2.99 16.19
CA TYR A 419 -10.45 3.92 17.25
C TYR A 419 -11.47 5.06 17.45
N THR A 420 -12.74 4.83 17.11
CA THR A 420 -13.80 5.83 17.11
C THR A 420 -13.90 6.61 18.41
N GLU A 421 -13.98 5.94 19.56
CA GLU A 421 -14.12 6.63 20.86
C GLU A 421 -12.88 7.45 21.24
N ARG A 422 -11.69 6.91 20.99
CA ARG A 422 -10.45 7.67 21.17
C ARG A 422 -10.41 8.90 20.26
N ASN A 423 -10.76 8.73 18.99
CA ASN A 423 -10.74 9.79 18.00
C ASN A 423 -11.72 10.93 18.35
N LYS A 424 -12.88 10.62 18.91
CA LYS A 424 -13.80 11.63 19.48
C LYS A 424 -13.14 12.43 20.58
N LEU A 425 -12.48 11.76 21.54
CA LEU A 425 -11.76 12.44 22.64
C LEU A 425 -10.61 13.31 22.13
N LEU A 426 -9.89 12.87 21.09
CA LEU A 426 -8.84 13.69 20.45
C LEU A 426 -9.43 14.95 19.80
N LEU A 427 -10.56 14.85 19.10
CA LEU A 427 -11.26 16.02 18.58
C LEU A 427 -11.76 16.94 19.70
N ASP A 428 -12.25 16.39 20.81
CA ASP A 428 -12.67 17.19 21.97
C ASP A 428 -11.50 17.99 22.56
N ILE A 429 -10.30 17.42 22.59
CA ILE A 429 -9.09 18.15 22.97
C ILE A 429 -8.79 19.27 21.98
N LEU A 430 -8.81 18.97 20.67
CA LEU A 430 -8.51 19.94 19.62
C LEU A 430 -9.48 21.13 19.61
N TYR A 431 -10.76 20.89 19.92
CA TYR A 431 -11.79 21.94 19.98
C TYR A 431 -12.01 22.53 21.38
N ASP A 432 -11.25 22.09 22.41
CA ASP A 432 -11.40 22.55 23.81
C ASP A 432 -12.80 22.29 24.40
N ARG A 433 -13.36 21.11 24.16
CA ARG A 433 -14.73 20.73 24.57
C ARG A 433 -14.79 19.71 25.71
N GLN A 434 -13.66 19.10 26.06
CA GLN A 434 -13.63 18.02 27.04
C GLN A 434 -13.98 18.49 28.46
N LYS A 435 -14.85 17.72 29.15
CA LYS A 435 -15.15 17.92 30.57
C LYS A 435 -14.29 17.02 31.47
N ALA A 436 -14.03 15.80 31.03
CA ALA A 436 -13.15 14.83 31.70
C ALA A 436 -12.39 14.02 30.68
N LEU A 437 -11.14 13.69 30.96
CA LEU A 437 -10.27 12.91 30.08
C LEU A 437 -9.68 11.70 30.81
N PRO A 438 -9.57 10.54 30.16
CA PRO A 438 -8.77 9.42 30.63
C PRO A 438 -7.35 9.86 30.99
N LYS A 439 -6.73 9.18 31.98
CA LYS A 439 -5.37 9.52 32.43
C LYS A 439 -4.37 9.50 31.29
N GLU A 440 -4.54 8.57 30.36
CA GLU A 440 -3.70 8.34 29.20
C GLU A 440 -3.65 9.55 28.26
N LEU A 441 -4.75 10.28 28.09
CA LEU A 441 -4.82 11.44 27.18
C LEU A 441 -4.35 12.76 27.80
N ARG A 442 -4.20 12.83 29.13
CA ARG A 442 -3.77 14.06 29.83
C ARG A 442 -2.45 14.63 29.34
N PRO A 443 -1.41 13.81 29.01
CA PRO A 443 -0.11 14.34 28.58
C PRO A 443 -0.14 15.11 27.25
N ILE A 444 -1.13 14.86 26.38
CA ILE A 444 -1.21 15.55 25.09
C ILE A 444 -1.95 16.89 25.16
N VAL A 445 -2.76 17.10 26.22
CA VAL A 445 -3.57 18.31 26.38
C VAL A 445 -2.76 19.58 26.24
N PRO A 446 -1.60 19.77 26.95
CA PRO A 446 -0.82 20.99 26.82
C PRO A 446 -0.34 21.30 25.41
N LYS A 447 -0.21 20.27 24.57
CA LYS A 447 0.32 20.39 23.20
C LYS A 447 -0.77 20.66 22.17
N PHE A 448 -1.99 20.12 22.35
CA PHE A 448 -3.03 20.06 21.33
C PHE A 448 -4.34 20.77 21.69
N LYS A 449 -4.54 21.11 22.98
CA LYS A 449 -5.78 21.73 23.45
C LYS A 449 -6.10 23.02 22.68
N GLY A 450 -7.28 23.04 22.06
CA GLY A 450 -7.85 24.23 21.42
C GLY A 450 -7.21 24.62 20.08
N LEU A 451 -6.35 23.79 19.48
CA LEU A 451 -5.71 24.13 18.19
C LEU A 451 -6.74 24.33 17.06
N CYS A 452 -7.89 23.66 17.11
CA CYS A 452 -8.96 23.83 16.12
C CYS A 452 -10.06 24.84 16.53
N LYS A 453 -10.01 25.37 17.75
CA LYS A 453 -11.09 26.21 18.32
C LYS A 453 -11.37 27.47 17.49
N LYS A 454 -10.34 28.06 16.91
CA LYS A 454 -10.43 29.29 16.11
C LYS A 454 -10.56 29.03 14.60
N GLY A 455 -10.64 27.77 14.19
CA GLY A 455 -10.58 27.34 12.79
C GLY A 455 -9.18 27.29 12.22
N PHE A 456 -9.07 26.96 10.93
CA PHE A 456 -7.84 26.76 10.17
C PHE A 456 -7.58 27.93 9.23
N ASP A 457 -6.31 28.22 8.95
CA ASP A 457 -5.91 29.19 7.94
C ASP A 457 -6.16 28.67 6.53
N VAL A 458 -5.94 27.35 6.33
CA VAL A 458 -6.15 26.67 5.06
C VAL A 458 -6.93 25.37 5.29
N ILE A 459 -7.94 25.14 4.47
CA ILE A 459 -8.60 23.84 4.36
C ILE A 459 -8.35 23.31 2.95
N SER A 460 -7.94 22.03 2.84
CA SER A 460 -7.61 21.37 1.58
C SER A 460 -8.54 20.18 1.32
N SER A 461 -8.99 20.04 0.07
CA SER A 461 -9.77 18.90 -0.44
C SER A 461 -9.29 18.55 -1.84
N GLN A 462 -8.52 17.47 -1.97
CA GLN A 462 -7.88 17.12 -3.23
C GLN A 462 -8.52 15.87 -3.83
N PHE A 463 -9.18 16.01 -4.99
CA PHE A 463 -9.87 14.94 -5.71
C PHE A 463 -10.91 14.19 -4.87
N SER A 464 -11.74 14.92 -4.10
CA SER A 464 -12.74 14.31 -3.23
C SER A 464 -14.11 15.00 -3.22
N ILE A 465 -14.26 16.18 -3.84
CA ILE A 465 -15.51 16.93 -3.87
C ILE A 465 -16.65 16.12 -4.50
N HIS A 466 -16.34 15.29 -5.49
CA HIS A 466 -17.33 14.46 -6.19
C HIS A 466 -18.10 13.50 -5.25
N TYR A 467 -17.54 13.07 -4.13
CA TYR A 467 -18.25 12.20 -3.19
C TYR A 467 -19.41 12.91 -2.50
N TYR A 468 -19.34 14.23 -2.30
CA TYR A 468 -20.38 15.00 -1.63
C TYR A 468 -21.53 15.41 -2.56
N PHE A 469 -21.40 15.19 -3.88
CA PHE A 469 -22.47 15.41 -4.85
C PHE A 469 -23.46 14.23 -4.94
N SER A 470 -23.42 13.28 -4.02
CA SER A 470 -24.41 12.21 -3.91
C SER A 470 -25.82 12.75 -3.72
N ASP A 471 -25.96 13.78 -2.89
CA ASP A 471 -27.22 14.47 -2.59
C ASP A 471 -26.95 15.86 -2.02
N GLU A 472 -27.97 16.72 -2.00
CA GLU A 472 -27.86 18.10 -1.56
C GLU A 472 -27.49 18.20 -0.06
N LEU A 473 -28.08 17.36 0.79
CA LEU A 473 -27.81 17.40 2.23
C LEU A 473 -26.35 17.09 2.54
N THR A 474 -25.80 16.09 1.87
CA THR A 474 -24.39 15.68 2.01
C THR A 474 -23.45 16.81 1.60
N LEU A 475 -23.71 17.46 0.46
CA LEU A 475 -22.88 18.58 0.01
C LEU A 475 -22.98 19.78 0.96
N ARG A 476 -24.19 20.15 1.37
CA ARG A 476 -24.42 21.27 2.30
C ARG A 476 -23.77 21.02 3.67
N THR A 477 -23.86 19.80 4.20
CA THR A 477 -23.20 19.42 5.45
C THR A 477 -21.69 19.54 5.32
N TYR A 478 -21.12 19.09 4.20
CA TYR A 478 -19.69 19.22 3.95
C TYR A 478 -19.25 20.69 3.85
N ILE A 479 -19.97 21.52 3.10
CA ILE A 479 -19.67 22.95 2.97
C ILE A 479 -19.83 23.68 4.32
N GLN A 480 -20.83 23.32 5.12
CA GLN A 480 -20.96 23.82 6.48
C GLN A 480 -19.75 23.47 7.33
N ASN A 481 -19.23 22.23 7.23
CA ASN A 481 -17.99 21.84 7.91
C ASN A 481 -16.82 22.73 7.50
N ILE A 482 -16.68 23.06 6.20
CA ILE A 482 -15.62 23.96 5.73
C ILE A 482 -15.83 25.35 6.36
N SER A 483 -17.02 25.93 6.23
CA SER A 483 -17.36 27.27 6.72
C SER A 483 -17.14 27.43 8.24
N GLU A 484 -17.53 26.41 9.02
CA GLU A 484 -17.40 26.43 10.47
C GLU A 484 -15.95 26.25 10.96
N ASN A 485 -15.11 25.58 10.16
CA ASN A 485 -13.74 25.23 10.54
C ASN A 485 -12.67 26.11 9.90
N ILE A 486 -13.03 27.04 9.05
CA ILE A 486 -12.11 28.00 8.44
C ILE A 486 -12.14 29.34 9.18
N LYS A 487 -11.00 30.00 9.33
CA LYS A 487 -10.92 31.34 9.88
C LYS A 487 -11.48 32.35 8.89
N LYS A 488 -12.00 33.49 9.38
CA LYS A 488 -12.26 34.64 8.52
C LYS A 488 -10.98 35.05 7.80
N GLY A 489 -11.06 35.21 6.47
CA GLY A 489 -9.92 35.47 5.60
C GLY A 489 -9.10 34.22 5.24
N GLY A 490 -9.42 33.05 5.81
CA GLY A 490 -8.77 31.78 5.48
C GLY A 490 -9.19 31.22 4.11
N TYR A 491 -8.44 30.28 3.59
CA TYR A 491 -8.61 29.75 2.23
C TYR A 491 -9.05 28.31 2.21
N PHE A 492 -10.08 28.01 1.42
CA PHE A 492 -10.44 26.63 1.05
C PHE A 492 -9.96 26.35 -0.37
N ILE A 493 -9.09 25.36 -0.51
CA ILE A 493 -8.45 24.98 -1.78
C ILE A 493 -8.75 23.55 -2.15
N GLY A 494 -8.79 23.25 -3.42
CA GLY A 494 -8.94 21.89 -3.87
C GLY A 494 -8.82 21.67 -5.36
N THR A 495 -8.90 20.40 -5.73
CA THR A 495 -8.96 19.94 -7.12
C THR A 495 -10.09 18.93 -7.27
N CYS A 496 -10.77 18.96 -8.40
CA CYS A 496 -11.81 18.00 -8.74
C CYS A 496 -12.08 18.03 -10.25
N TYR A 497 -12.54 16.94 -10.83
CA TYR A 497 -13.02 17.01 -12.20
C TYR A 497 -14.32 17.83 -12.28
N ASP A 498 -14.48 18.51 -13.42
CA ASP A 498 -15.68 19.25 -13.78
C ASP A 498 -16.67 18.28 -14.44
N GLY A 499 -17.78 18.00 -13.74
CA GLY A 499 -18.84 17.12 -14.23
C GLY A 499 -19.44 17.58 -15.57
N MET A 500 -19.47 18.90 -15.83
CA MET A 500 -19.93 19.40 -17.12
C MET A 500 -19.02 18.97 -18.27
N LYS A 501 -17.67 18.99 -18.07
CA LYS A 501 -16.72 18.52 -19.09
C LYS A 501 -16.90 17.01 -19.35
N VAL A 502 -17.05 16.22 -18.30
CA VAL A 502 -17.32 14.78 -18.41
C VAL A 502 -18.66 14.51 -19.11
N PHE A 503 -19.70 15.23 -18.73
CA PHE A 503 -21.02 15.16 -19.34
C PHE A 503 -20.98 15.48 -20.84
N GLN A 504 -20.34 16.57 -21.23
CA GLN A 504 -20.17 16.95 -22.65
C GLN A 504 -19.36 15.92 -23.42
N ARG A 505 -18.33 15.33 -22.81
CA ARG A 505 -17.52 14.29 -23.45
C ARG A 505 -18.34 13.05 -23.79
N PHE A 506 -19.25 12.62 -22.91
CA PHE A 506 -20.18 11.52 -23.21
C PHE A 506 -21.21 11.91 -24.26
N LYS A 507 -21.66 13.18 -24.30
CA LYS A 507 -22.64 13.66 -25.28
C LYS A 507 -22.06 13.76 -26.70
N THR A 508 -20.79 14.12 -26.84
CA THR A 508 -20.16 14.40 -28.15
C THR A 508 -19.13 13.36 -28.57
N GLY A 509 -18.74 12.44 -27.70
CA GLY A 509 -17.73 11.44 -27.99
C GLY A 509 -18.22 10.26 -28.83
N SER A 510 -17.26 9.46 -29.27
CA SER A 510 -17.52 8.27 -30.08
C SER A 510 -18.24 7.15 -29.31
N ASP A 511 -18.01 7.04 -28.01
CA ASP A 511 -18.74 6.14 -27.10
C ASP A 511 -19.50 7.02 -26.08
N PRO A 512 -20.84 6.99 -26.08
CA PRO A 512 -21.65 7.79 -25.17
C PRO A 512 -21.73 7.23 -23.74
N ASN A 513 -21.17 6.04 -23.48
CA ASN A 513 -21.31 5.35 -22.21
C ASN A 513 -19.97 5.07 -21.51
N LYS A 514 -18.85 5.08 -22.24
CA LYS A 514 -17.55 4.66 -21.71
C LYS A 514 -16.41 5.49 -22.28
N ILE A 515 -15.46 5.86 -21.40
CA ILE A 515 -14.12 6.34 -21.75
C ILE A 515 -13.14 5.34 -21.13
N GLU A 516 -12.22 4.79 -21.91
CA GLU A 516 -11.30 3.77 -21.43
C GLU A 516 -9.93 3.89 -22.09
N MET A 517 -8.88 3.66 -21.32
CA MET A 517 -7.52 3.47 -21.79
C MET A 517 -7.01 2.11 -21.38
N ILE A 518 -6.48 1.38 -22.36
CA ILE A 518 -5.80 0.10 -22.19
C ILE A 518 -4.35 0.31 -22.63
N ASP A 519 -3.39 -0.20 -21.87
CA ASP A 519 -1.98 -0.14 -22.23
C ASP A 519 -1.63 -1.14 -23.35
N GLU A 520 -0.40 -1.07 -23.84
CA GLU A 520 0.13 -1.94 -24.89
C GLU A 520 0.14 -3.43 -24.51
N PHE A 521 -0.04 -3.76 -23.22
CA PHE A 521 -0.08 -5.12 -22.69
C PHE A 521 -1.51 -5.63 -22.47
N GLY A 522 -2.52 -4.81 -22.74
CA GLY A 522 -3.93 -5.15 -22.55
C GLY A 522 -4.44 -4.91 -21.14
N ASN A 523 -3.69 -4.22 -20.26
CA ASN A 523 -4.15 -3.87 -18.92
C ASN A 523 -4.95 -2.57 -18.96
N ARG A 524 -6.04 -2.51 -18.21
CA ARG A 524 -6.81 -1.29 -18.05
C ARG A 524 -6.04 -0.28 -17.22
N VAL A 525 -5.75 0.90 -17.79
CA VAL A 525 -5.10 2.02 -17.11
C VAL A 525 -6.14 2.85 -16.38
N PHE A 526 -7.19 3.24 -17.08
CA PHE A 526 -8.37 3.85 -16.47
C PHE A 526 -9.64 3.54 -17.26
N SER A 527 -10.80 3.69 -16.60
CA SER A 527 -12.08 3.77 -17.29
C SER A 527 -13.05 4.66 -16.53
N ILE A 528 -13.91 5.36 -17.26
CA ILE A 528 -15.06 6.09 -16.74
C ILE A 528 -16.30 5.53 -17.45
N ILE A 529 -17.28 5.07 -16.68
CA ILE A 529 -18.52 4.49 -17.19
C ILE A 529 -19.68 5.37 -16.73
N LYS A 530 -20.47 5.85 -17.67
CA LYS A 530 -21.69 6.62 -17.42
C LYS A 530 -22.75 5.76 -16.72
N LYS A 531 -23.34 6.26 -15.62
CA LYS A 531 -24.42 5.59 -14.87
C LYS A 531 -25.66 6.48 -14.68
N TYR A 532 -25.65 7.68 -15.23
CA TYR A 532 -26.75 8.63 -15.15
C TYR A 532 -27.58 8.61 -16.44
N ASP A 533 -28.84 9.10 -16.33
CA ASP A 533 -29.78 9.18 -17.44
C ASP A 533 -30.45 10.56 -17.47
N ILE A 534 -29.64 11.59 -17.71
CA ILE A 534 -30.12 12.98 -17.90
C ILE A 534 -29.57 13.52 -19.22
N ASP A 535 -30.33 14.39 -19.88
CA ASP A 535 -29.99 15.01 -21.14
C ASP A 535 -29.36 16.41 -21.00
N ASP A 536 -29.51 17.01 -19.82
CA ASP A 536 -28.97 18.32 -19.49
C ASP A 536 -28.40 18.35 -18.05
N PHE A 537 -27.19 18.87 -17.92
CA PHE A 537 -26.48 19.04 -16.64
C PHE A 537 -26.20 20.50 -16.33
N GLY A 538 -26.86 21.43 -17.07
CA GLY A 538 -26.74 22.87 -16.85
C GLY A 538 -27.37 23.33 -15.53
N TYR A 539 -26.71 24.29 -14.89
CA TYR A 539 -27.21 24.90 -13.67
C TYR A 539 -28.48 25.75 -13.94
N SER A 540 -29.51 25.51 -13.15
CA SER A 540 -30.70 26.35 -13.07
C SER A 540 -31.13 26.48 -11.62
N LYS A 541 -31.43 27.70 -11.16
CA LYS A 541 -31.91 27.92 -9.77
C LYS A 541 -33.19 27.16 -9.46
N ASP A 542 -34.05 26.99 -10.46
CA ASP A 542 -35.38 26.38 -10.29
C ASP A 542 -35.33 24.84 -10.28
N ASP A 543 -34.18 24.25 -10.68
CA ASP A 543 -34.05 22.80 -10.79
C ASP A 543 -32.63 22.34 -10.47
N ILE A 544 -32.21 22.57 -9.21
CA ILE A 544 -30.89 22.13 -8.74
C ILE A 544 -30.85 20.63 -8.42
N GLY A 545 -32.02 20.02 -8.11
CA GLY A 545 -32.12 18.63 -7.71
C GLY A 545 -31.52 17.65 -8.74
N LYS A 546 -31.68 17.96 -10.03
CA LYS A 546 -31.13 17.14 -11.11
C LYS A 546 -29.59 17.10 -11.18
N LEU A 547 -28.92 18.01 -10.50
CA LEU A 547 -27.46 18.10 -10.50
C LEU A 547 -26.79 17.25 -9.43
N PHE A 548 -27.58 16.59 -8.57
CA PHE A 548 -27.11 15.64 -7.56
C PHE A 548 -27.33 14.19 -7.98
N GLY A 549 -26.54 13.28 -7.45
CA GLY A 549 -26.71 11.84 -7.65
C GLY A 549 -26.36 11.33 -9.05
N GLN A 550 -25.76 12.17 -9.92
CA GLN A 550 -25.39 11.77 -11.28
C GLN A 550 -24.13 10.93 -11.25
N GLN A 551 -24.28 9.60 -11.21
CA GLN A 551 -23.21 8.65 -10.98
C GLN A 551 -22.35 8.38 -12.22
N ILE A 552 -21.07 8.17 -11.98
CA ILE A 552 -20.12 7.54 -12.89
C ILE A 552 -19.31 6.48 -12.12
N ASP A 553 -18.94 5.39 -12.78
CA ASP A 553 -18.01 4.42 -12.24
C ASP A 553 -16.61 4.71 -12.78
N VAL A 554 -15.68 4.99 -11.88
CA VAL A 554 -14.30 5.34 -12.21
C VAL A 554 -13.34 4.25 -11.75
N TYR A 555 -12.53 3.76 -12.66
CA TYR A 555 -11.41 2.86 -12.38
C TYR A 555 -10.10 3.54 -12.71
N MET A 556 -9.13 3.44 -11.80
CA MET A 556 -7.72 3.82 -12.03
C MET A 556 -6.84 2.65 -11.61
N SER A 557 -5.84 2.31 -12.43
CA SER A 557 -4.91 1.21 -12.12
C SER A 557 -4.15 1.42 -10.82
N SER A 558 -3.82 2.67 -10.48
CA SER A 558 -3.17 3.07 -9.22
C SER A 558 -4.05 2.91 -7.98
N ILE A 559 -5.38 2.82 -8.15
CA ILE A 559 -6.35 2.55 -7.08
C ILE A 559 -6.66 1.06 -7.00
N GLY A 560 -6.75 0.39 -8.15
CA GLY A 560 -6.93 -1.05 -8.27
C GLY A 560 -8.39 -1.53 -8.18
N GLN A 561 -9.36 -0.62 -8.00
CA GLN A 561 -10.79 -0.95 -7.99
C GLN A 561 -11.63 0.11 -8.69
N THR A 562 -12.87 -0.26 -9.03
CA THR A 562 -13.87 0.68 -9.55
C THR A 562 -14.58 1.35 -8.39
N ILE A 563 -14.66 2.68 -8.42
CA ILE A 563 -15.30 3.50 -7.40
C ILE A 563 -16.43 4.29 -8.06
N THR A 564 -17.58 4.34 -7.39
CA THR A 564 -18.69 5.20 -7.80
C THR A 564 -18.42 6.63 -7.33
N GLU A 565 -18.45 7.56 -8.28
CA GLU A 565 -18.30 8.99 -8.08
C GLU A 565 -19.49 9.73 -8.67
N TYR A 566 -19.66 11.02 -8.34
CA TYR A 566 -20.80 11.81 -8.80
C TYR A 566 -20.32 13.02 -9.58
N LEU A 567 -21.02 13.39 -10.65
CA LEU A 567 -20.68 14.56 -11.46
C LEU A 567 -20.78 15.85 -10.62
N VAL A 568 -19.73 16.66 -10.67
CA VAL A 568 -19.64 17.95 -9.97
C VAL A 568 -20.06 19.06 -10.90
N ASN A 569 -21.16 19.77 -10.57
CA ASN A 569 -21.51 21.01 -11.25
C ASN A 569 -20.86 22.19 -10.51
N PHE A 570 -19.81 22.77 -11.09
CA PHE A 570 -19.04 23.86 -10.46
C PHE A 570 -19.85 25.14 -10.27
N GLN A 571 -20.83 25.43 -11.14
CA GLN A 571 -21.67 26.61 -10.96
C GLN A 571 -22.58 26.46 -9.73
N LEU A 572 -23.21 25.30 -9.55
CA LEU A 572 -23.97 24.98 -8.35
C LEU A 572 -23.07 25.02 -7.10
N PHE A 573 -21.87 24.43 -7.20
CA PHE A 573 -20.90 24.42 -6.09
C PHE A 573 -20.57 25.84 -5.63
N ILE A 574 -20.27 26.74 -6.56
CA ILE A 574 -19.97 28.15 -6.28
C ILE A 574 -21.16 28.85 -5.62
N GLU A 575 -22.38 28.64 -6.11
CA GLU A 575 -23.56 29.28 -5.55
C GLU A 575 -23.85 28.81 -4.11
N ILE A 576 -23.74 27.49 -3.84
CA ILE A 576 -23.89 26.99 -2.48
C ILE A 576 -22.76 27.50 -1.56
N MET A 577 -21.50 27.53 -2.03
CA MET A 577 -20.38 28.07 -1.25
C MET A 577 -20.64 29.50 -0.76
N LYS A 578 -21.22 30.36 -1.60
CA LYS A 578 -21.58 31.74 -1.23
C LYS A 578 -22.62 31.81 -0.10
N GLU A 579 -23.53 30.86 -0.04
CA GLU A 579 -24.53 30.79 1.04
C GLU A 579 -23.86 30.57 2.43
N TYR A 580 -22.64 30.07 2.45
CA TYR A 580 -21.81 29.81 3.65
C TYR A 580 -20.65 30.79 3.82
N ASP A 581 -20.73 31.99 3.20
CA ASP A 581 -19.71 33.05 3.24
C ASP A 581 -18.33 32.59 2.69
N LEU A 582 -18.33 31.72 1.68
CA LEU A 582 -17.13 31.26 0.98
C LEU A 582 -17.19 31.75 -0.47
N GLU A 583 -16.38 32.72 -0.81
CA GLU A 583 -16.35 33.32 -2.15
C GLU A 583 -15.08 32.91 -2.91
N LEU A 584 -15.17 32.73 -4.21
CA LEU A 584 -13.98 32.58 -5.06
C LEU A 584 -13.04 33.76 -4.87
N VAL A 585 -11.75 33.50 -4.84
CA VAL A 585 -10.72 34.54 -4.68
C VAL A 585 -10.88 35.61 -5.75
N ARG A 586 -10.93 36.88 -5.34
CA ARG A 586 -11.12 38.03 -6.23
C ARG A 586 -9.85 38.39 -7.00
N PRO A 587 -9.95 39.11 -8.13
CA PRO A 587 -8.80 39.55 -8.90
C PRO A 587 -7.75 40.34 -8.12
N GLU A 588 -8.17 41.12 -7.14
CA GLU A 588 -7.27 41.93 -6.29
C GLU A 588 -6.39 41.02 -5.42
N VAL A 589 -6.90 39.91 -4.91
CA VAL A 589 -6.14 38.93 -4.14
C VAL A 589 -5.14 38.15 -5.00
N LYS A 590 -5.42 38.01 -6.30
CA LYS A 590 -4.51 37.34 -7.27
C LYS A 590 -3.17 38.03 -7.41
N LYS A 591 -3.08 39.33 -7.21
CA LYS A 591 -1.79 40.04 -7.26
C LYS A 591 -0.80 39.57 -6.21
N GLU A 592 -1.29 38.98 -5.13
CA GLU A 592 -0.48 38.42 -4.06
C GLU A 592 0.04 37.03 -4.42
N PHE A 593 -0.62 36.31 -5.35
CA PHE A 593 -0.19 34.98 -5.81
C PHE A 593 0.88 35.11 -6.89
N LYS A 594 2.13 34.93 -6.52
CA LYS A 594 3.26 34.95 -7.46
C LYS A 594 3.53 33.59 -8.08
N GLY A 595 3.87 33.55 -9.35
CA GLY A 595 4.27 32.34 -10.06
C GLY A 595 3.12 31.64 -10.79
N PHE A 596 2.60 30.54 -10.32
CA PHE A 596 1.60 29.71 -10.99
C PHE A 596 0.33 30.46 -11.44
N PHE A 597 -0.14 31.40 -10.63
CA PHE A 597 -1.31 32.23 -10.93
C PHE A 597 -0.94 33.58 -11.64
N ASP A 598 0.33 33.91 -11.77
CA ASP A 598 0.83 35.18 -12.25
C ASP A 598 1.17 35.14 -13.75
N ASN A 599 0.76 34.09 -14.45
CA ASN A 599 0.99 34.02 -15.88
C ASN A 599 -0.01 34.94 -16.60
N LYS A 600 0.47 35.95 -17.31
CA LYS A 600 -0.34 36.92 -18.06
C LYS A 600 -1.27 36.29 -19.10
N ASP A 601 -0.94 35.05 -19.51
CA ASP A 601 -1.70 34.28 -20.50
C ASP A 601 -2.91 33.54 -19.88
N TYR A 602 -2.99 33.48 -18.54
CA TYR A 602 -4.14 32.90 -17.84
C TYR A 602 -5.08 33.98 -17.35
N SER A 603 -6.18 34.18 -18.05
CA SER A 603 -7.26 35.04 -17.56
C SER A 603 -8.07 34.27 -16.47
N TYR A 604 -7.52 34.19 -15.29
CA TYR A 604 -8.28 33.65 -14.13
C TYR A 604 -9.17 34.76 -13.59
N SER A 605 -10.44 34.69 -13.89
CA SER A 605 -11.36 35.68 -13.36
C SER A 605 -11.64 35.49 -11.90
N ASP A 606 -11.67 34.22 -11.36
CA ASP A 606 -12.39 33.97 -10.12
C ASP A 606 -11.80 32.87 -9.22
N GLY A 607 -10.51 32.66 -9.13
CA GLY A 607 -9.93 31.60 -8.28
C GLY A 607 -10.30 30.19 -8.72
N LEU A 608 -10.72 30.01 -9.97
CA LEU A 608 -11.06 28.73 -10.58
C LEU A 608 -10.32 28.61 -11.91
N GLY A 609 -9.72 27.47 -12.19
CA GLY A 609 -9.04 27.23 -13.44
C GLY A 609 -8.98 25.75 -13.83
N GLY A 610 -9.05 25.50 -15.14
CA GLY A 610 -8.95 24.14 -15.68
C GLY A 610 -7.51 23.68 -15.84
N PHE A 611 -7.30 22.38 -15.68
CA PHE A 611 -6.00 21.75 -15.89
C PHE A 611 -5.57 21.76 -17.36
N GLU A 612 -6.52 21.74 -18.30
CA GLU A 612 -6.25 21.79 -19.74
C GLU A 612 -5.38 22.98 -20.13
N ARG A 613 -5.65 24.16 -19.57
CA ARG A 613 -4.86 25.37 -19.85
C ARG A 613 -3.42 25.26 -19.39
N ILE A 614 -3.20 24.57 -18.27
CA ILE A 614 -1.86 24.34 -17.72
C ILE A 614 -1.12 23.30 -18.57
N ILE A 615 -1.83 22.29 -19.06
CA ILE A 615 -1.26 21.30 -19.99
C ILE A 615 -0.81 21.94 -21.28
N ASP A 616 -1.58 22.87 -21.84
CA ASP A 616 -1.24 23.57 -23.08
C ASP A 616 0.05 24.38 -22.92
N ASP A 617 0.34 24.90 -21.74
CA ASP A 617 1.59 25.62 -21.44
C ASP A 617 2.69 24.75 -20.79
N LEU A 618 2.47 23.44 -20.65
CA LEU A 618 3.38 22.55 -19.92
C LEU A 618 4.80 22.55 -20.50
N ASP A 619 4.96 22.66 -21.82
CA ASP A 619 6.27 22.76 -22.46
C ASP A 619 7.04 24.01 -22.02
N LYS A 620 6.38 25.17 -22.01
CA LYS A 620 6.94 26.42 -21.52
C LYS A 620 7.25 26.37 -20.02
N LEU A 621 6.33 25.79 -19.23
CA LEU A 621 6.52 25.61 -17.80
C LEU A 621 7.69 24.67 -17.52
N TYR A 622 7.78 23.55 -18.23
CA TYR A 622 8.87 22.59 -18.07
C TYR A 622 10.24 23.22 -18.37
N SER A 623 10.31 24.16 -19.33
CA SER A 623 11.55 24.88 -19.62
C SER A 623 11.97 25.85 -18.51
N LYS A 624 11.02 26.47 -17.81
CA LYS A 624 11.23 27.59 -16.86
C LYS A 624 11.22 27.15 -15.38
N ASP A 625 10.37 26.16 -14.99
CA ASP A 625 10.18 25.75 -13.62
C ASP A 625 11.12 24.60 -13.25
N THR A 626 12.16 24.91 -12.48
CA THR A 626 13.11 23.90 -12.00
C THR A 626 12.48 22.90 -11.04
N SER A 627 11.40 23.27 -10.31
CA SER A 627 10.70 22.38 -9.41
C SER A 627 9.92 21.30 -10.19
N LEU A 628 9.35 21.65 -11.34
CA LEU A 628 8.67 20.74 -12.23
C LEU A 628 9.64 19.64 -12.73
N LYS A 629 10.81 20.06 -13.24
CA LYS A 629 11.85 19.13 -13.71
C LYS A 629 12.37 18.22 -12.61
N ARG A 630 12.55 18.76 -11.40
CA ARG A 630 13.19 18.04 -10.30
C ARG A 630 12.27 17.05 -9.59
N PHE A 631 11.01 17.43 -9.38
CA PHE A 631 10.09 16.68 -8.55
C PHE A 631 8.98 15.97 -9.32
N PHE A 632 8.74 16.36 -10.57
CA PHE A 632 7.66 15.86 -11.42
C PHE A 632 8.12 15.64 -12.88
N PRO A 633 9.24 14.91 -13.10
CA PRO A 633 9.87 14.80 -14.42
C PRO A 633 8.99 14.07 -15.45
N GLU A 634 8.16 13.12 -15.02
CA GLU A 634 7.29 12.35 -15.91
C GLU A 634 6.05 13.14 -16.38
N SER A 635 5.70 14.23 -15.72
CA SER A 635 4.55 15.07 -16.10
C SER A 635 4.62 15.54 -17.55
N PHE A 636 5.83 15.80 -18.08
CA PHE A 636 6.08 16.20 -19.46
C PHE A 636 5.65 15.14 -20.49
N GLN A 637 5.59 13.87 -20.08
CA GLN A 637 5.15 12.78 -20.96
C GLN A 637 3.68 12.91 -21.39
N LEU A 638 2.86 13.71 -20.67
CA LEU A 638 1.48 14.00 -21.08
C LEU A 638 1.38 14.64 -22.46
N LEU A 639 2.42 15.35 -22.91
CA LEU A 639 2.46 15.98 -24.25
C LEU A 639 2.67 14.95 -25.37
N LYS A 640 3.09 13.73 -25.07
CA LYS A 640 3.32 12.70 -26.08
C LYS A 640 1.99 12.14 -26.63
N PRO A 641 1.91 11.87 -27.95
CA PRO A 641 0.68 11.36 -28.59
C PRO A 641 0.12 10.09 -27.92
N LYS A 642 0.97 9.19 -27.45
CA LYS A 642 0.55 7.95 -26.78
C LYS A 642 -0.23 8.20 -25.47
N ASN A 643 -0.08 9.37 -24.86
CA ASN A 643 -0.75 9.77 -23.62
C ASN A 643 -1.92 10.73 -23.86
N ALA A 644 -2.45 10.82 -25.07
CA ALA A 644 -3.54 11.73 -25.43
C ALA A 644 -4.79 11.53 -24.54
N LEU A 645 -5.16 10.28 -24.22
CA LEU A 645 -6.28 9.99 -23.33
C LEU A 645 -5.99 10.36 -21.87
N LEU A 646 -4.76 10.19 -21.37
CA LEU A 646 -4.36 10.69 -20.04
C LEU A 646 -4.41 12.20 -19.97
N ARG A 647 -4.00 12.86 -21.05
CA ARG A 647 -4.09 14.33 -21.18
C ARG A 647 -5.55 14.78 -21.16
N GLU A 648 -6.43 14.12 -21.91
CA GLU A 648 -7.87 14.39 -21.90
C GLU A 648 -8.46 14.21 -20.52
N LEU A 649 -8.17 13.09 -19.85
CA LEU A 649 -8.61 12.80 -18.48
C LEU A 649 -8.16 13.87 -17.49
N SER A 650 -6.89 14.27 -17.59
CA SER A 650 -6.36 15.37 -16.77
C SER A 650 -7.10 16.67 -17.01
N GLY A 651 -7.41 16.99 -18.28
CA GLY A 651 -8.13 18.19 -18.69
C GLY A 651 -9.55 18.32 -18.14
N PHE A 652 -10.17 17.22 -17.72
CA PHE A 652 -11.47 17.29 -17.04
C PHE A 652 -11.40 17.99 -15.68
N ASN A 653 -10.23 18.11 -15.06
CA ASN A 653 -10.09 18.63 -13.72
C ASN A 653 -9.99 20.15 -13.69
N ASN A 654 -10.52 20.70 -12.59
CA ASN A 654 -10.35 22.09 -12.20
C ASN A 654 -9.62 22.14 -10.84
N TRP A 655 -8.90 23.23 -10.60
CA TRP A 655 -8.46 23.68 -9.29
C TRP A 655 -9.31 24.87 -8.85
N PHE A 656 -9.47 25.07 -7.54
CA PHE A 656 -10.22 26.18 -6.99
C PHE A 656 -9.62 26.74 -5.72
N ILE A 657 -9.90 28.02 -5.46
CA ILE A 657 -9.56 28.72 -4.22
C ILE A 657 -10.76 29.58 -3.82
N PHE A 658 -11.34 29.26 -2.67
CA PHE A 658 -12.32 30.09 -2.02
C PHE A 658 -11.73 30.77 -0.79
N GLN A 659 -12.21 31.97 -0.46
CA GLN A 659 -11.85 32.69 0.76
C GLN A 659 -13.08 32.86 1.63
N LYS A 660 -12.94 32.67 2.94
CA LYS A 660 -13.98 32.99 3.93
C LYS A 660 -14.05 34.50 4.12
N VAL A 661 -15.21 35.12 3.80
CA VAL A 661 -15.46 36.56 3.88
C VAL A 661 -16.01 37.00 5.22
#